data_00943e6160456c73768797467d4401d2
#
_entry.id   00943e6160456c73768797467d4401d2
#
_cell.length_a   1.000
_cell.length_b   1.000
_cell.length_c   1.000
_cell.angle_alpha   90.00
_cell.angle_beta   90.00
_cell.angle_gamma   90.00
#
_symmetry.space_group_name_H-M   'P 1'
#
loop_
_entity.id
_entity.type
_entity.pdbx_description
1 polymer ?
#
loop_
_entity_poly.entity_id
_entity_poly.type
_entity_poly.pdbx_seq_one_letter_code
_entity_poly.pdbx_strand_id
1 'polypeptide(L)'
;LPLLFVFILRMKTLPKKSTRYKVRSTKTYLSLFSIFFSLFSFSQEAQKDTTKVTQLKEVIVSSVRAKDKNPITYTNVAAAEIAPRNLGQDIPVLLNYLPSVVTTTDAGNGVGYTYMRVRGSDGSRINVTLNGVPFNDSESQGTFFVNLPDFASSLESVQLQRGVGTSTNGAGAFGASLNMQTKSFQEKAYAEVSNSVGSFNTRKHTLAFGTGLHNNFEMNARISNIASDGFIDRASSNMFGYFFNANYIAEKSQVKFLAFGGKEKTYQAWYGIEDVDKLKNDRTFNPAGMYTDEFGNTQFYDNETDNYWQNHFQLHWSEKWSEKWISNAALHYTIGKGYFEQYREDEDLADYNLPDFNGNSTSDLVRKRWLDNDFFGATFSLNYKTAKTDLLFGGVANRYLGKHFGEVVWTQFYVPNPNRYYDDFGNKDDVNFYTKASYNITSKLNLFTDLQYRMVFYEATSVKFSDVNDTFRFFNPKAGLSYQLNAKNSFYGYFGIANKEPRRDDYENGSVKPERLFDYELGWKYNTQKVKISANAFYMNYKDQLVLTGALNDVGSPIFTNSGKSYRVGLEVESSIAITDKLILNPNVTLSQNKNQDFYFQRDGVLQNLGNTDIAFSPNLVIGNRLTFLPIKDFQISVLSKFVSEQYMGNIDSEQSKLDAYFVNDLNINYEWKLNKAIKSIVF
;
A
#
# COMPACT_ATOMS: atom_id res chain seq x y z
N LEU A 1 16.64 36.93 6.81
CA LEU A 1 16.58 35.75 7.69
C LEU A 1 16.00 36.17 9.05
N PRO A 2 14.82 35.70 9.42
CA PRO A 2 14.49 35.53 10.83
C PRO A 2 14.31 34.03 11.16
N LEU A 3 14.94 33.68 12.27
CA LEU A 3 14.90 32.39 12.92
C LEU A 3 13.45 31.94 13.24
N LEU A 4 13.13 30.71 12.83
CA LEU A 4 11.94 30.00 13.29
C LEU A 4 12.32 29.14 14.50
N PHE A 5 11.90 29.54 15.69
CA PHE A 5 12.00 28.74 16.90
C PHE A 5 10.96 27.64 16.89
N VAL A 6 11.40 26.40 16.95
CA VAL A 6 10.56 25.22 17.17
C VAL A 6 10.36 25.07 18.68
N PHE A 7 9.13 25.27 19.15
CA PHE A 7 8.74 24.89 20.51
C PHE A 7 8.32 23.43 20.56
N ILE A 8 9.16 22.58 21.12
CA ILE A 8 8.79 21.22 21.53
C ILE A 8 8.24 21.32 22.95
N LEU A 9 6.93 21.23 23.10
CA LEU A 9 6.29 21.10 24.42
C LEU A 9 6.34 19.63 24.87
N ARG A 10 7.28 19.36 25.78
CA ARG A 10 7.33 18.13 26.54
C ARG A 10 6.34 18.25 27.72
N MET A 11 5.17 17.62 27.64
CA MET A 11 4.29 17.53 28.80
C MET A 11 4.78 16.47 29.78
N LYS A 12 5.25 16.92 30.93
CA LYS A 12 5.48 16.09 32.11
C LYS A 12 4.15 15.78 32.77
N THR A 13 3.93 14.51 33.04
CA THR A 13 2.81 13.98 33.83
C THR A 13 2.82 14.52 35.26
N LEU A 14 1.69 15.04 35.74
CA LEU A 14 1.40 15.30 37.13
C LEU A 14 0.25 14.41 37.61
N PRO A 15 0.19 14.06 38.90
CA PRO A 15 -0.60 12.94 39.40
C PRO A 15 -2.10 13.28 39.59
N LYS A 16 -2.92 12.23 39.50
CA LYS A 16 -4.36 12.23 39.70
C LYS A 16 -4.75 12.75 41.07
N LYS A 17 -5.60 13.78 41.09
CA LYS A 17 -6.57 14.02 42.19
C LYS A 17 -7.97 14.08 41.58
N SER A 18 -8.84 13.25 42.15
CA SER A 18 -10.25 13.17 41.79
C SER A 18 -10.98 14.42 42.22
N THR A 19 -11.69 15.07 41.31
CA THR A 19 -12.78 15.96 41.66
C THR A 19 -13.82 15.95 40.52
N ARG A 20 -15.04 15.66 40.88
CA ARG A 20 -16.24 15.72 40.03
C ARG A 20 -16.39 17.09 39.39
N TYR A 21 -16.45 17.17 38.08
CA TYR A 21 -16.89 18.36 37.38
C TYR A 21 -18.16 18.09 36.60
N LYS A 22 -19.17 18.90 36.88
CA LYS A 22 -20.45 19.00 36.18
C LYS A 22 -20.22 19.42 34.72
N VAL A 23 -20.93 18.72 33.83
CA VAL A 23 -21.11 19.10 32.44
C VAL A 23 -21.64 20.54 32.36
N ARG A 24 -20.87 21.42 31.75
CA ARG A 24 -21.34 22.74 31.29
C ARG A 24 -20.76 23.05 29.92
N SER A 25 -21.71 23.28 29.00
CA SER A 25 -21.63 24.17 27.85
C SER A 25 -21.11 23.60 26.51
N THR A 26 -22.06 23.11 25.77
CA THR A 26 -22.06 22.94 24.28
C THR A 26 -21.93 24.29 23.51
N LYS A 27 -21.83 25.42 24.21
CA LYS A 27 -21.82 26.75 23.57
C LYS A 27 -20.44 27.22 23.09
N THR A 28 -19.35 26.66 23.61
CA THR A 28 -18.00 27.14 23.30
C THR A 28 -17.47 26.59 21.95
N TYR A 29 -17.98 25.47 21.48
CA TYR A 29 -17.58 24.91 20.19
C TYR A 29 -18.26 25.57 18.98
N LEU A 30 -19.46 26.14 19.17
CA LEU A 30 -20.14 26.90 18.09
C LEU A 30 -19.46 28.26 17.82
N SER A 31 -18.86 28.90 18.83
CA SER A 31 -18.17 30.16 18.64
C SER A 31 -16.81 30.03 17.93
N LEU A 32 -16.11 28.95 18.11
CA LEU A 32 -14.87 28.66 17.32
C LEU A 32 -15.18 28.36 15.85
N PHE A 33 -16.32 27.70 15.58
CA PHE A 33 -16.77 27.44 14.21
C PHE A 33 -17.19 28.72 13.46
N SER A 34 -17.78 29.69 14.16
CA SER A 34 -18.20 30.97 13.59
C SER A 34 -17.03 31.93 13.30
N ILE A 35 -15.93 31.86 14.05
CA ILE A 35 -14.71 32.65 13.81
C ILE A 35 -13.97 32.14 12.55
N PHE A 36 -14.03 30.84 12.26
CA PHE A 36 -13.43 30.29 11.05
C PHE A 36 -14.18 30.72 9.76
N PHE A 37 -15.49 30.92 9.83
CA PHE A 37 -16.30 31.33 8.67
C PHE A 37 -16.18 32.82 8.31
N SER A 38 -15.83 33.69 9.27
CA SER A 38 -15.73 35.15 9.03
C SER A 38 -14.42 35.58 8.35
N LEU A 39 -13.44 34.69 8.17
CA LEU A 39 -12.18 34.97 7.49
C LEU A 39 -12.23 34.77 5.96
N PHE A 40 -13.37 34.33 5.40
CA PHE A 40 -13.50 33.99 3.99
C PHE A 40 -14.12 35.07 3.09
N SER A 41 -14.29 36.29 3.57
CA SER A 41 -15.05 37.33 2.85
C SER A 41 -14.21 38.46 2.26
N PHE A 42 -13.05 38.19 1.69
CA PHE A 42 -12.36 39.17 0.81
C PHE A 42 -11.50 38.44 -0.22
N SER A 43 -11.95 38.38 -1.45
CA SER A 43 -11.05 38.25 -2.60
C SER A 43 -11.69 38.75 -3.89
N GLN A 44 -11.17 39.82 -4.42
CA GLN A 44 -11.29 40.19 -5.83
C GLN A 44 -10.01 39.86 -6.59
N GLU A 45 -10.18 39.47 -7.85
CA GLU A 45 -9.24 38.83 -8.75
C GLU A 45 -7.96 39.61 -9.08
N ALA A 46 -6.85 38.90 -9.17
CA ALA A 46 -5.77 39.17 -10.09
C ALA A 46 -5.43 37.90 -10.86
N GLN A 47 -5.73 37.86 -12.15
CA GLN A 47 -5.36 36.79 -13.07
C GLN A 47 -3.83 36.76 -13.19
N LYS A 48 -3.18 35.76 -12.62
CA LYS A 48 -1.73 35.49 -12.73
C LYS A 48 -1.48 34.43 -13.79
N ASP A 49 -0.46 34.59 -14.58
CA ASP A 49 0.01 33.66 -15.60
C ASP A 49 0.34 32.30 -15.01
N THR A 50 -0.53 31.32 -15.19
CA THR A 50 -0.45 29.96 -14.63
C THR A 50 0.48 29.04 -15.42
N THR A 51 0.98 29.46 -16.57
CA THR A 51 1.86 28.65 -17.44
C THR A 51 3.21 28.35 -16.79
N LYS A 52 3.73 29.23 -15.92
CA LYS A 52 5.00 29.03 -15.20
C LYS A 52 4.90 28.02 -14.06
N VAL A 53 3.71 27.89 -13.45
CA VAL A 53 3.47 26.97 -12.32
C VAL A 53 3.43 25.51 -12.78
N THR A 54 2.97 25.27 -14.00
CA THR A 54 2.86 23.91 -14.58
C THR A 54 4.22 23.23 -14.76
N GLN A 55 5.29 24.01 -14.98
CA GLN A 55 6.65 23.44 -15.16
C GLN A 55 7.25 22.84 -13.89
N LEU A 56 6.94 23.38 -12.70
CA LEU A 56 7.40 22.83 -11.42
C LEU A 56 6.62 21.57 -11.02
N LYS A 57 5.37 21.45 -11.47
CA LYS A 57 4.51 20.29 -11.22
C LYS A 57 5.11 18.96 -11.71
N GLU A 58 5.81 18.97 -12.86
CA GLU A 58 6.40 17.75 -13.45
C GLU A 58 7.62 17.22 -12.69
N VAL A 59 8.28 18.05 -11.91
CA VAL A 59 9.63 17.78 -11.40
C VAL A 59 9.62 16.92 -10.14
N ILE A 60 8.68 17.14 -9.23
CA ILE A 60 8.60 16.41 -7.95
C ILE A 60 8.36 14.91 -8.16
N VAL A 61 7.74 14.53 -9.27
CA VAL A 61 7.28 13.16 -9.55
C VAL A 61 8.33 12.30 -10.23
N SER A 62 9.38 12.91 -10.78
CA SER A 62 10.22 12.22 -11.76
C SER A 62 11.29 11.29 -11.17
N SER A 63 11.57 11.36 -9.86
CA SER A 63 12.68 10.60 -9.27
C SER A 63 12.42 9.10 -9.15
N VAL A 64 11.20 8.70 -8.83
CA VAL A 64 10.84 7.28 -8.60
C VAL A 64 9.97 6.67 -9.70
N ARG A 65 9.44 7.48 -10.62
CA ARG A 65 8.55 7.03 -11.71
C ARG A 65 9.30 6.72 -12.99
N ALA A 66 8.85 5.68 -13.67
CA ALA A 66 9.28 5.37 -15.03
C ALA A 66 8.67 6.38 -16.02
N LYS A 67 9.43 6.70 -17.07
CA LYS A 67 9.05 7.58 -18.19
C LYS A 67 8.94 6.76 -19.48
N ASP A 68 8.26 7.27 -20.51
CA ASP A 68 8.03 6.54 -21.76
C ASP A 68 9.28 6.00 -22.43
N LYS A 69 10.42 6.72 -22.31
CA LYS A 69 11.72 6.29 -22.85
C LYS A 69 12.43 5.23 -22.00
N ASN A 70 12.00 5.00 -20.76
CA ASN A 70 12.61 3.98 -19.94
C ASN A 70 12.18 2.58 -20.42
N PRO A 71 13.11 1.61 -20.48
CA PRO A 71 12.82 0.24 -20.88
C PRO A 71 12.17 -0.55 -19.75
N ILE A 72 11.04 -0.10 -19.25
CA ILE A 72 10.39 -0.61 -18.04
C ILE A 72 8.89 -0.74 -18.33
N THR A 73 8.32 -1.83 -17.82
CA THR A 73 6.89 -2.10 -17.89
C THR A 73 6.16 -1.36 -16.77
N TYR A 74 5.24 -0.47 -17.12
CA TYR A 74 4.43 0.24 -16.15
C TYR A 74 3.06 0.61 -16.70
N THR A 75 2.11 0.83 -15.78
CA THR A 75 0.77 1.36 -16.07
C THR A 75 0.52 2.56 -15.18
N ASN A 76 0.05 3.67 -15.76
CA ASN A 76 -0.40 4.85 -15.03
C ASN A 76 -1.92 4.82 -14.91
N VAL A 77 -2.43 5.15 -13.71
CA VAL A 77 -3.85 5.33 -13.44
C VAL A 77 -4.06 6.73 -12.89
N ALA A 78 -4.82 7.55 -13.61
CA ALA A 78 -5.12 8.91 -13.20
C ALA A 78 -6.30 8.97 -12.23
N ALA A 79 -6.39 10.03 -11.42
CA ALA A 79 -7.52 10.27 -10.52
C ALA A 79 -8.88 10.19 -11.23
N ALA A 80 -8.98 10.69 -12.47
CA ALA A 80 -10.20 10.61 -13.27
C ALA A 80 -10.66 9.17 -13.59
N GLU A 81 -9.76 8.18 -13.54
CA GLU A 81 -10.08 6.77 -13.72
C GLU A 81 -10.46 6.09 -12.39
N ILE A 82 -9.95 6.60 -11.27
CA ILE A 82 -10.21 6.07 -9.92
C ILE A 82 -11.50 6.64 -9.35
N ALA A 83 -11.69 7.95 -9.44
CA ALA A 83 -12.76 8.69 -8.78
C ALA A 83 -14.18 8.12 -9.03
N PRO A 84 -14.56 7.72 -10.27
CA PRO A 84 -15.88 7.15 -10.53
C PRO A 84 -16.17 5.84 -9.82
N ARG A 85 -15.14 5.14 -9.33
CA ARG A 85 -15.24 3.83 -8.66
C ARG A 85 -14.88 3.88 -7.19
N ASN A 86 -14.44 5.04 -6.68
CA ASN A 86 -14.03 5.22 -5.29
C ASN A 86 -15.26 5.39 -4.37
N LEU A 87 -15.97 4.30 -4.11
CA LEU A 87 -17.20 4.26 -3.32
C LEU A 87 -16.99 3.83 -1.86
N GLY A 88 -15.73 3.58 -1.45
CA GLY A 88 -15.33 3.16 -0.10
C GLY A 88 -14.32 2.03 -0.09
N GLN A 89 -14.06 1.41 -1.25
CA GLN A 89 -13.06 0.35 -1.38
C GLN A 89 -11.64 0.92 -1.25
N ASP A 90 -10.74 0.07 -0.79
CA ASP A 90 -9.33 0.39 -0.67
C ASP A 90 -8.60 0.43 -2.02
N ILE A 91 -7.42 1.05 -2.03
CA ILE A 91 -6.61 1.24 -3.24
C ILE A 91 -6.33 -0.06 -4.00
N PRO A 92 -5.95 -1.20 -3.38
CA PRO A 92 -5.77 -2.47 -4.10
C PRO A 92 -6.98 -2.87 -4.95
N VAL A 93 -8.18 -2.77 -4.40
CA VAL A 93 -9.42 -3.14 -5.10
C VAL A 93 -9.66 -2.25 -6.31
N LEU A 94 -9.39 -0.94 -6.20
CA LEU A 94 -9.51 0.00 -7.31
C LEU A 94 -8.50 -0.29 -8.44
N LEU A 95 -7.40 -0.99 -8.15
CA LEU A 95 -6.35 -1.39 -9.10
C LEU A 95 -6.49 -2.83 -9.61
N ASN A 96 -7.48 -3.61 -9.16
CA ASN A 96 -7.64 -5.03 -9.48
C ASN A 96 -7.71 -5.33 -10.99
N TYR A 97 -8.17 -4.38 -11.81
CA TYR A 97 -8.30 -4.56 -13.26
C TYR A 97 -7.04 -4.26 -14.07
N LEU A 98 -5.93 -3.97 -13.39
CA LEU A 98 -4.63 -3.78 -14.05
C LEU A 98 -4.01 -5.13 -14.44
N PRO A 99 -3.07 -5.14 -15.43
CA PRO A 99 -2.37 -6.36 -15.84
C PRO A 99 -1.66 -7.03 -14.68
N SER A 100 -1.73 -8.36 -14.59
CA SER A 100 -1.06 -9.20 -13.58
C SER A 100 -1.44 -8.90 -12.12
N VAL A 101 -2.43 -8.06 -11.86
CA VAL A 101 -2.88 -7.72 -10.51
C VAL A 101 -3.98 -8.68 -10.08
N VAL A 102 -3.84 -9.25 -8.90
CA VAL A 102 -4.89 -10.01 -8.20
C VAL A 102 -5.01 -9.45 -6.80
N THR A 103 -6.22 -9.17 -6.36
CA THR A 103 -6.50 -8.59 -5.03
C THR A 103 -7.31 -9.54 -4.19
N THR A 104 -7.08 -9.49 -2.89
CA THR A 104 -7.84 -10.22 -1.87
C THR A 104 -8.28 -9.26 -0.77
N THR A 105 -9.31 -9.64 -0.01
CA THR A 105 -9.88 -8.83 1.06
C THR A 105 -10.41 -9.75 2.16
N ASP A 106 -10.03 -9.48 3.41
CA ASP A 106 -10.39 -10.33 4.54
C ASP A 106 -11.89 -10.25 4.84
N ALA A 107 -12.47 -9.05 4.79
CA ALA A 107 -13.89 -8.84 4.99
C ALA A 107 -14.76 -9.23 3.78
N GLY A 108 -14.18 -9.63 2.64
CA GLY A 108 -14.86 -10.10 1.45
C GLY A 108 -15.52 -9.02 0.57
N ASN A 109 -15.58 -7.77 0.99
CA ASN A 109 -16.27 -6.68 0.29
C ASN A 109 -15.38 -5.50 -0.15
N GLY A 110 -14.07 -5.59 0.06
CA GLY A 110 -13.10 -4.57 -0.35
C GLY A 110 -12.93 -3.40 0.61
N VAL A 111 -13.46 -3.50 1.83
CA VAL A 111 -13.32 -2.51 2.92
C VAL A 111 -12.59 -3.20 4.07
N GLY A 112 -11.65 -2.50 4.71
CA GLY A 112 -10.81 -3.05 5.77
C GLY A 112 -9.48 -3.58 5.24
N TYR A 113 -9.06 -4.77 5.67
CA TYR A 113 -7.81 -5.36 5.22
C TYR A 113 -7.92 -5.84 3.77
N THR A 114 -7.07 -5.28 2.90
CA THR A 114 -7.01 -5.59 1.47
C THR A 114 -5.56 -5.76 1.03
N TYR A 115 -5.33 -6.71 0.15
CA TYR A 115 -4.01 -7.08 -0.33
C TYR A 115 -3.95 -7.08 -1.85
N MET A 116 -2.75 -6.94 -2.38
CA MET A 116 -2.49 -6.96 -3.81
C MET A 116 -1.29 -7.85 -4.12
N ARG A 117 -1.42 -8.66 -5.17
CA ARG A 117 -0.32 -9.42 -5.77
C ARG A 117 -0.10 -8.94 -7.20
N VAL A 118 1.16 -8.88 -7.61
CA VAL A 118 1.54 -8.50 -8.98
C VAL A 118 2.46 -9.58 -9.53
N ARG A 119 2.10 -10.20 -10.65
CA ARG A 119 2.80 -11.38 -11.19
C ARG A 119 2.96 -12.50 -10.13
N GLY A 120 1.98 -12.67 -9.25
CA GLY A 120 2.05 -13.59 -8.11
C GLY A 120 2.94 -13.14 -6.93
N SER A 121 3.68 -12.04 -7.04
CA SER A 121 4.45 -11.48 -5.93
C SER A 121 3.53 -10.81 -4.92
N ASP A 122 3.69 -11.14 -3.64
CA ASP A 122 2.87 -10.63 -2.55
C ASP A 122 3.22 -9.18 -2.14
N GLY A 123 2.44 -8.60 -1.24
CA GLY A 123 2.58 -7.21 -0.80
C GLY A 123 3.94 -6.87 -0.18
N SER A 124 4.64 -7.83 0.44
CA SER A 124 5.97 -7.60 1.00
C SER A 124 7.07 -7.44 -0.07
N ARG A 125 6.76 -7.78 -1.33
CA ARG A 125 7.62 -7.63 -2.51
C ARG A 125 7.19 -6.50 -3.43
N ILE A 126 6.18 -5.74 -3.02
CA ILE A 126 5.71 -4.55 -3.73
C ILE A 126 6.19 -3.31 -2.95
N ASN A 127 7.13 -2.57 -3.54
CA ASN A 127 7.57 -1.32 -2.94
C ASN A 127 6.52 -0.24 -3.16
N VAL A 128 6.06 0.40 -2.09
CA VAL A 128 5.07 1.47 -2.14
C VAL A 128 5.72 2.79 -1.75
N THR A 129 5.53 3.81 -2.57
CA THR A 129 5.95 5.18 -2.23
C THR A 129 4.79 6.15 -2.36
N LEU A 130 4.76 7.12 -1.47
CA LEU A 130 3.84 8.24 -1.52
C LEU A 130 4.62 9.54 -1.72
N ASN A 131 4.45 10.19 -2.88
CA ASN A 131 5.24 11.35 -3.30
C ASN A 131 6.76 11.10 -3.26
N GLY A 132 7.20 9.85 -3.50
CA GLY A 132 8.61 9.45 -3.43
C GLY A 132 9.13 9.15 -2.02
N VAL A 133 8.31 9.27 -0.97
CA VAL A 133 8.63 8.83 0.40
C VAL A 133 8.23 7.37 0.56
N PRO A 134 9.08 6.50 1.15
CA PRO A 134 8.75 5.11 1.43
C PRO A 134 7.52 4.98 2.32
N PHE A 135 6.69 3.98 2.04
CA PHE A 135 5.44 3.77 2.76
C PHE A 135 5.28 2.35 3.34
N ASN A 136 6.02 1.37 2.86
CA ASN A 136 6.00 0.03 3.43
C ASN A 136 6.41 0.07 4.91
N ASP A 137 5.77 -0.73 5.74
CA ASP A 137 6.23 -1.02 7.08
C ASP A 137 7.64 -1.62 7.05
N SER A 138 8.49 -1.24 8.00
CA SER A 138 9.91 -1.59 7.94
C SER A 138 10.22 -3.03 8.32
N GLU A 139 9.42 -3.65 9.20
CA GLU A 139 9.64 -5.03 9.67
C GLU A 139 8.88 -6.06 8.86
N SER A 140 7.58 -5.87 8.63
CA SER A 140 6.77 -6.75 7.77
C SER A 140 7.03 -6.56 6.28
N GLN A 141 7.57 -5.39 5.90
CA GLN A 141 7.83 -4.95 4.54
C GLN A 141 6.56 -4.86 3.65
N GLY A 142 5.39 -5.04 4.25
CA GLY A 142 4.10 -4.90 3.62
C GLY A 142 3.55 -3.47 3.65
N THR A 143 2.41 -3.28 3.02
CA THR A 143 1.64 -2.03 3.09
C THR A 143 0.24 -2.36 3.53
N PHE A 144 -0.17 -1.81 4.67
CA PHE A 144 -1.51 -1.95 5.22
C PHE A 144 -2.37 -0.78 4.74
N PHE A 145 -3.14 -1.00 3.65
CA PHE A 145 -3.97 0.05 3.05
C PHE A 145 -5.13 0.46 3.95
N VAL A 146 -5.55 -0.39 4.87
CA VAL A 146 -6.54 -0.09 5.92
C VAL A 146 -6.15 1.15 6.75
N ASN A 147 -4.85 1.44 6.91
CA ASN A 147 -4.33 2.63 7.60
C ASN A 147 -4.43 3.92 6.75
N LEU A 148 -4.93 3.82 5.52
CA LEU A 148 -5.15 4.92 4.57
C LEU A 148 -6.63 5.06 4.16
N PRO A 149 -7.58 5.22 5.09
CA PRO A 149 -9.00 5.28 4.74
C PRO A 149 -9.30 6.41 3.76
N ASP A 150 -10.02 6.08 2.67
CA ASP A 150 -10.40 7.00 1.60
C ASP A 150 -9.22 7.77 0.95
N PHE A 151 -8.00 7.22 1.02
CA PHE A 151 -6.84 7.94 0.51
C PHE A 151 -6.88 8.13 -1.01
N ALA A 152 -7.57 7.24 -1.73
CA ALA A 152 -7.82 7.37 -3.16
C ALA A 152 -8.44 8.72 -3.57
N SER A 153 -9.26 9.33 -2.70
CA SER A 153 -9.83 10.69 -2.90
C SER A 153 -8.78 11.81 -2.91
N SER A 154 -7.59 11.58 -2.34
CA SER A 154 -6.48 12.54 -2.28
C SER A 154 -5.42 12.32 -3.36
N LEU A 155 -5.51 11.24 -4.14
CA LEU A 155 -4.55 10.93 -5.19
C LEU A 155 -4.78 11.74 -6.46
N GLU A 156 -3.70 12.13 -7.11
CA GLU A 156 -3.67 12.64 -8.48
C GLU A 156 -3.46 11.51 -9.49
N SER A 157 -2.58 10.56 -9.13
CA SER A 157 -2.28 9.41 -9.98
C SER A 157 -1.54 8.33 -9.22
N VAL A 158 -1.63 7.12 -9.76
CA VAL A 158 -0.86 5.95 -9.33
C VAL A 158 -0.08 5.43 -10.53
N GLN A 159 1.17 5.03 -10.32
CA GLN A 159 1.94 4.28 -11.31
C GLN A 159 2.31 2.92 -10.71
N LEU A 160 1.88 1.86 -11.36
CA LEU A 160 2.31 0.50 -11.07
C LEU A 160 3.42 0.11 -12.06
N GLN A 161 4.64 -0.09 -11.56
CA GLN A 161 5.75 -0.70 -12.30
C GLN A 161 5.77 -2.20 -11.96
N ARG A 162 5.89 -3.06 -12.97
CA ARG A 162 5.95 -4.52 -12.80
C ARG A 162 7.39 -4.99 -12.94
N GLY A 163 7.75 -6.08 -12.23
CA GLY A 163 9.15 -6.55 -12.12
C GLY A 163 9.99 -5.65 -11.21
N VAL A 164 11.31 -5.70 -11.38
CA VAL A 164 12.25 -4.92 -10.57
C VAL A 164 12.10 -3.40 -10.78
N GLY A 165 11.66 -2.97 -11.94
CA GLY A 165 11.39 -1.55 -12.22
C GLY A 165 12.60 -0.65 -12.08
N THR A 166 12.39 0.65 -11.76
CA THR A 166 13.46 1.61 -11.42
C THR A 166 13.80 1.55 -9.95
N SER A 167 15.02 1.97 -9.59
CA SER A 167 15.38 2.20 -8.18
C SER A 167 14.47 3.24 -7.56
N THR A 168 14.04 2.95 -6.34
CA THR A 168 13.13 3.76 -5.56
C THR A 168 13.72 4.02 -4.18
N ASN A 169 13.09 4.90 -3.42
CA ASN A 169 13.41 5.08 -2.01
C ASN A 169 12.77 3.93 -1.20
N GLY A 170 13.48 3.44 -0.19
CA GLY A 170 13.01 2.37 0.71
C GLY A 170 13.40 0.97 0.27
N ALA A 171 12.67 -0.02 0.77
CA ALA A 171 12.85 -1.43 0.43
C ALA A 171 12.84 -1.58 -1.09
N GLY A 172 13.83 -2.23 -1.65
CA GLY A 172 13.99 -2.29 -3.11
C GLY A 172 12.75 -2.82 -3.81
N ALA A 173 12.43 -2.28 -4.98
CA ALA A 173 11.45 -2.89 -5.87
C ALA A 173 11.92 -4.31 -6.18
N PHE A 174 11.15 -5.31 -5.79
CA PHE A 174 11.52 -6.71 -5.94
C PHE A 174 10.58 -7.46 -6.89
N GLY A 175 9.26 -7.35 -6.69
CA GLY A 175 8.24 -7.90 -7.58
C GLY A 175 7.48 -6.82 -8.36
N ALA A 176 7.27 -5.66 -7.73
CA ALA A 176 6.64 -4.50 -8.33
C ALA A 176 6.94 -3.23 -7.53
N SER A 177 6.57 -2.07 -8.09
CA SER A 177 6.55 -0.79 -7.36
C SER A 177 5.25 -0.06 -7.61
N LEU A 178 4.60 0.40 -6.54
CA LEU A 178 3.40 1.24 -6.56
C LEU A 178 3.77 2.67 -6.14
N ASN A 179 3.77 3.59 -7.08
CA ASN A 179 4.14 4.98 -6.84
C ASN A 179 2.90 5.85 -6.82
N MET A 180 2.41 6.20 -5.65
CA MET A 180 1.26 7.05 -5.42
C MET A 180 1.65 8.52 -5.37
N GLN A 181 0.85 9.37 -5.99
CA GLN A 181 1.04 10.81 -5.98
C GLN A 181 -0.22 11.49 -5.53
N THR A 182 -0.11 12.36 -4.53
CA THR A 182 -1.21 13.21 -4.09
C THR A 182 -1.41 14.40 -5.04
N LYS A 183 -2.62 14.96 -5.05
CA LYS A 183 -2.94 16.17 -5.80
C LYS A 183 -1.90 17.24 -5.54
N SER A 184 -1.39 17.86 -6.60
CA SER A 184 -0.31 18.84 -6.48
C SER A 184 -0.81 20.17 -5.98
N PHE A 185 -1.78 20.78 -6.62
CA PHE A 185 -2.51 21.98 -6.18
C PHE A 185 -3.81 22.14 -6.96
N GLN A 186 -4.72 22.96 -6.43
CA GLN A 186 -5.96 23.36 -7.07
C GLN A 186 -5.94 24.87 -7.31
N GLU A 187 -6.26 25.31 -8.53
CA GLU A 187 -6.29 26.75 -8.86
C GLU A 187 -7.46 27.47 -8.19
N LYS A 188 -8.60 26.79 -8.06
CA LYS A 188 -9.85 27.37 -7.57
C LYS A 188 -10.22 26.79 -6.21
N ALA A 189 -10.79 27.64 -5.36
CA ALA A 189 -11.40 27.19 -4.11
C ALA A 189 -12.54 26.20 -4.40
N TYR A 190 -12.69 25.20 -3.55
CA TYR A 190 -13.76 24.21 -3.63
C TYR A 190 -14.18 23.72 -2.25
N ALA A 191 -15.38 23.21 -2.18
CA ALA A 191 -15.87 22.36 -1.11
C ALA A 191 -16.61 21.18 -1.72
N GLU A 192 -16.40 20.00 -1.18
CA GLU A 192 -16.98 18.77 -1.68
C GLU A 192 -17.53 17.94 -0.52
N VAL A 193 -18.76 17.46 -0.64
CA VAL A 193 -19.35 16.46 0.22
C VAL A 193 -19.65 15.24 -0.62
N SER A 194 -19.11 14.10 -0.24
CA SER A 194 -19.32 12.83 -0.93
C SER A 194 -19.86 11.81 0.06
N ASN A 195 -20.92 11.11 -0.34
CA ASN A 195 -21.52 10.05 0.45
C ASN A 195 -21.75 8.83 -0.43
N SER A 196 -21.46 7.64 0.07
CA SER A 196 -21.82 6.39 -0.57
C SER A 196 -22.47 5.45 0.43
N VAL A 197 -23.36 4.60 -0.07
CA VAL A 197 -23.98 3.51 0.65
C VAL A 197 -23.91 2.26 -0.22
N GLY A 198 -23.76 1.10 0.40
CA GLY A 198 -23.60 -0.17 -0.31
C GLY A 198 -24.10 -1.35 0.49
N SER A 199 -23.93 -2.55 -0.07
CA SER A 199 -24.21 -3.81 0.59
C SER A 199 -23.39 -3.95 1.88
N PHE A 200 -23.83 -4.84 2.77
CA PHE A 200 -23.17 -5.09 4.06
C PHE A 200 -23.09 -3.83 4.92
N ASN A 201 -24.14 -2.99 4.89
CA ASN A 201 -24.22 -1.73 5.61
C ASN A 201 -23.01 -0.81 5.36
N THR A 202 -22.37 -0.95 4.19
CA THR A 202 -21.21 -0.13 3.84
C THR A 202 -21.63 1.32 3.66
N ARG A 203 -20.92 2.22 4.33
CA ARG A 203 -21.15 3.67 4.29
C ARG A 203 -19.84 4.40 4.23
N LYS A 204 -19.77 5.41 3.35
CA LYS A 204 -18.65 6.34 3.28
C LYS A 204 -19.19 7.75 3.33
N HIS A 205 -18.58 8.58 4.15
CA HIS A 205 -18.86 10.01 4.29
C HIS A 205 -17.55 10.78 4.19
N THR A 206 -17.46 11.71 3.25
CA THR A 206 -16.26 12.50 3.01
C THR A 206 -16.62 13.97 2.90
N LEU A 207 -15.85 14.82 3.60
CA LEU A 207 -15.86 16.26 3.47
C LEU A 207 -14.46 16.71 3.03
N ALA A 208 -14.37 17.44 1.93
CA ALA A 208 -13.13 18.01 1.46
C ALA A 208 -13.30 19.47 1.08
N PHE A 209 -12.26 20.26 1.28
CA PHE A 209 -12.23 21.66 0.89
C PHE A 209 -10.81 22.11 0.54
N GLY A 210 -10.73 23.15 -0.29
CA GLY A 210 -9.49 23.78 -0.67
C GLY A 210 -9.66 25.26 -0.89
N THR A 211 -8.60 26.02 -0.58
CA THR A 211 -8.61 27.50 -0.72
C THR A 211 -8.46 27.95 -2.18
N GLY A 212 -7.98 27.07 -3.05
CA GLY A 212 -7.41 27.46 -4.32
C GLY A 212 -6.07 28.17 -4.15
N LEU A 213 -5.37 28.39 -5.25
CA LEU A 213 -4.07 29.07 -5.25
C LEU A 213 -4.27 30.59 -5.15
N HIS A 214 -3.86 31.17 -4.02
CA HIS A 214 -3.88 32.61 -3.79
C HIS A 214 -2.52 33.10 -3.28
N ASN A 215 -1.96 34.12 -3.92
CA ASN A 215 -0.64 34.67 -3.55
C ASN A 215 0.47 33.60 -3.36
N ASN A 216 0.53 32.62 -4.27
CA ASN A 216 1.48 31.50 -4.25
C ASN A 216 1.20 30.44 -3.16
N PHE A 217 0.11 30.56 -2.40
CA PHE A 217 -0.22 29.68 -1.32
C PHE A 217 -1.55 28.97 -1.56
N GLU A 218 -1.61 27.69 -1.20
CA GLU A 218 -2.82 26.88 -1.31
C GLU A 218 -2.87 25.87 -0.16
N MET A 219 -4.07 25.61 0.35
CA MET A 219 -4.34 24.55 1.33
C MET A 219 -5.53 23.71 0.91
N ASN A 220 -5.42 22.41 1.18
CA ASN A 220 -6.52 21.44 1.05
C ASN A 220 -6.65 20.61 2.31
N ALA A 221 -7.87 20.27 2.66
CA ALA A 221 -8.14 19.33 3.75
C ALA A 221 -9.28 18.39 3.35
N ARG A 222 -9.22 17.17 3.88
CA ARG A 222 -10.25 16.16 3.76
C ARG A 222 -10.36 15.40 5.09
N ILE A 223 -11.59 15.10 5.49
CA ILE A 223 -11.91 14.13 6.53
C ILE A 223 -12.90 13.11 5.95
N SER A 224 -12.81 11.88 6.38
CA SER A 224 -13.69 10.81 5.92
C SER A 224 -13.92 9.78 7.02
N ASN A 225 -15.08 9.14 6.95
CA ASN A 225 -15.40 7.95 7.72
C ASN A 225 -15.94 6.87 6.78
N ILE A 226 -15.45 5.64 6.95
CA ILE A 226 -15.92 4.45 6.24
C ILE A 226 -16.30 3.43 7.28
N ALA A 227 -17.48 2.84 7.15
CA ALA A 227 -17.94 1.74 7.98
C ALA A 227 -18.60 0.66 7.12
N SER A 228 -18.45 -0.60 7.52
CA SER A 228 -19.05 -1.76 6.87
C SER A 228 -19.16 -2.93 7.85
N ASP A 229 -20.17 -3.79 7.68
CA ASP A 229 -20.28 -5.03 8.45
C ASP A 229 -19.46 -6.17 7.83
N GLY A 230 -19.02 -6.04 6.54
CA GLY A 230 -18.32 -7.08 5.79
C GLY A 230 -19.23 -8.14 5.19
N PHE A 231 -18.73 -8.89 4.21
CA PHE A 231 -19.39 -10.09 3.66
C PHE A 231 -19.16 -11.32 4.54
N ILE A 232 -17.96 -11.42 5.09
CA ILE A 232 -17.57 -12.49 6.03
C ILE A 232 -18.25 -12.21 7.38
N ASP A 233 -18.63 -13.26 8.11
CA ASP A 233 -19.27 -13.15 9.41
C ASP A 233 -18.34 -12.40 10.40
N ARG A 234 -18.93 -11.45 11.17
CA ARG A 234 -18.17 -10.65 12.14
C ARG A 234 -16.93 -9.95 11.54
N ALA A 235 -16.99 -9.51 10.29
CA ALA A 235 -15.87 -8.80 9.63
C ALA A 235 -16.10 -7.27 9.56
N SER A 236 -16.63 -6.70 10.62
CA SER A 236 -16.95 -5.27 10.67
C SER A 236 -15.69 -4.40 10.61
N SER A 237 -15.81 -3.26 9.94
CA SER A 237 -14.77 -2.25 9.83
C SER A 237 -15.34 -0.87 10.13
N ASN A 238 -14.62 -0.06 10.91
CA ASN A 238 -14.94 1.34 11.16
C ASN A 238 -13.64 2.16 11.11
N MET A 239 -13.52 3.00 10.09
CA MET A 239 -12.28 3.69 9.77
C MET A 239 -12.53 5.18 9.65
N PHE A 240 -11.69 5.97 10.31
CA PHE A 240 -11.62 7.42 10.18
C PHE A 240 -10.32 7.83 9.51
N GLY A 241 -10.40 8.67 8.48
CA GLY A 241 -9.24 9.19 7.77
C GLY A 241 -9.23 10.71 7.68
N TYR A 242 -8.04 11.29 7.66
CA TYR A 242 -7.86 12.70 7.38
C TYR A 242 -6.69 12.92 6.41
N PHE A 243 -6.73 14.04 5.72
CA PHE A 243 -5.67 14.50 4.83
C PHE A 243 -5.62 16.03 4.88
N PHE A 244 -4.43 16.57 5.05
CA PHE A 244 -4.14 17.99 4.98
C PHE A 244 -2.92 18.21 4.09
N ASN A 245 -2.98 19.21 3.23
CA ASN A 245 -1.91 19.59 2.34
C ASN A 245 -1.82 21.13 2.31
N ALA A 246 -0.62 21.67 2.44
CA ALA A 246 -0.32 23.08 2.25
C ALA A 246 0.83 23.23 1.28
N ASN A 247 0.66 24.05 0.25
CA ASN A 247 1.64 24.32 -0.78
C ASN A 247 1.99 25.81 -0.79
N TYR A 248 3.30 26.07 -0.88
CA TYR A 248 3.84 27.36 -1.30
C TYR A 248 4.56 27.18 -2.63
N ILE A 249 4.14 27.91 -3.67
CA ILE A 249 4.62 27.74 -5.03
C ILE A 249 5.16 29.08 -5.52
N ALA A 250 6.47 29.19 -5.65
CA ALA A 250 7.17 30.31 -6.26
C ALA A 250 7.61 29.97 -7.69
N GLU A 251 8.26 30.90 -8.37
CA GLU A 251 8.68 30.72 -9.78
C GLU A 251 9.68 29.55 -9.95
N LYS A 252 10.60 29.37 -8.99
CA LYS A 252 11.65 28.33 -9.04
C LYS A 252 11.59 27.35 -7.90
N SER A 253 10.81 27.63 -6.86
CA SER A 253 10.78 26.87 -5.62
C SER A 253 9.36 26.40 -5.30
N GLN A 254 9.24 25.22 -4.77
CA GLN A 254 8.01 24.71 -4.16
C GLN A 254 8.30 24.10 -2.81
N VAL A 255 7.49 24.45 -1.83
CA VAL A 255 7.46 23.78 -0.52
C VAL A 255 6.06 23.21 -0.33
N LYS A 256 5.99 21.92 0.01
CA LYS A 256 4.73 21.21 0.25
C LYS A 256 4.79 20.51 1.59
N PHE A 257 3.84 20.81 2.46
CA PHE A 257 3.63 20.09 3.71
C PHE A 257 2.39 19.22 3.60
N LEU A 258 2.50 17.99 4.08
CA LEU A 258 1.38 17.04 4.19
C LEU A 258 1.30 16.51 5.61
N ALA A 259 0.06 16.38 6.09
CA ALA A 259 -0.29 15.63 7.29
C ALA A 259 -1.50 14.77 6.95
N PHE A 260 -1.39 13.45 7.11
CA PHE A 260 -2.47 12.52 6.80
C PHE A 260 -2.37 11.29 7.70
N GLY A 261 -3.46 10.55 7.77
CA GLY A 261 -3.51 9.33 8.56
C GLY A 261 -4.93 8.93 8.88
N GLY A 262 -5.06 8.02 9.81
CA GLY A 262 -6.34 7.51 10.22
C GLY A 262 -6.31 6.69 11.48
N LYS A 263 -7.49 6.28 11.89
CA LYS A 263 -7.74 5.28 12.91
C LYS A 263 -8.64 4.23 12.32
N GLU A 264 -8.31 2.97 12.55
CA GLU A 264 -9.16 1.86 12.21
C GLU A 264 -9.55 1.07 13.47
N LYS A 265 -10.74 0.46 13.41
CA LYS A 265 -11.17 -0.65 14.24
C LYS A 265 -11.81 -1.67 13.31
N THR A 266 -11.20 -2.84 13.21
CA THR A 266 -11.68 -3.94 12.38
C THR A 266 -11.83 -5.20 13.22
N TYR A 267 -12.89 -5.97 13.03
CA TYR A 267 -12.97 -7.30 13.57
C TYR A 267 -12.01 -8.21 12.78
N GLN A 268 -11.32 -9.13 13.45
CA GLN A 268 -10.34 -10.01 12.82
C GLN A 268 -11.03 -11.00 11.88
N ALA A 269 -10.66 -10.97 10.60
CA ALA A 269 -11.22 -11.85 9.58
C ALA A 269 -10.12 -12.48 8.69
N TRP A 270 -8.85 -12.40 9.12
CA TRP A 270 -7.69 -12.85 8.36
C TRP A 270 -7.35 -14.34 8.51
N TYR A 271 -7.96 -15.05 9.45
CA TYR A 271 -7.68 -16.48 9.67
C TYR A 271 -8.07 -17.36 8.48
N GLY A 272 -9.14 -17.00 7.76
CA GLY A 272 -9.65 -17.79 6.64
C GLY A 272 -10.39 -19.04 7.12
N ILE A 273 -10.63 -19.95 6.17
CA ILE A 273 -11.29 -21.24 6.39
C ILE A 273 -10.30 -22.35 6.07
N GLU A 274 -10.00 -23.20 7.05
CA GLU A 274 -9.04 -24.30 6.91
C GLU A 274 -9.64 -25.55 6.25
N ASP A 275 -10.97 -25.76 6.43
CA ASP A 275 -11.68 -26.92 5.94
C ASP A 275 -12.37 -26.63 4.59
N VAL A 276 -12.05 -27.41 3.56
CA VAL A 276 -12.61 -27.29 2.22
C VAL A 276 -14.12 -27.57 2.19
N ASP A 277 -14.62 -28.49 3.00
CA ASP A 277 -16.05 -28.78 3.06
C ASP A 277 -16.79 -27.63 3.75
N LYS A 278 -16.20 -27.02 4.76
CA LYS A 278 -16.72 -25.79 5.37
C LYS A 278 -16.73 -24.64 4.38
N LEU A 279 -15.65 -24.46 3.60
CA LEU A 279 -15.61 -23.44 2.55
C LEU A 279 -16.75 -23.60 1.52
N LYS A 280 -17.13 -24.83 1.18
CA LYS A 280 -18.22 -25.10 0.23
C LYS A 280 -19.61 -24.84 0.82
N ASN A 281 -19.80 -25.15 2.09
CA ASN A 281 -21.09 -25.14 2.76
C ASN A 281 -21.39 -23.85 3.54
N ASP A 282 -20.35 -23.14 3.99
CA ASP A 282 -20.45 -21.96 4.84
C ASP A 282 -19.32 -20.96 4.49
N ARG A 283 -19.44 -20.31 3.36
CA ARG A 283 -18.41 -19.43 2.78
C ARG A 283 -18.17 -18.14 3.56
N THR A 284 -19.07 -17.77 4.45
CA THR A 284 -18.97 -16.58 5.27
C THR A 284 -18.37 -16.85 6.64
N PHE A 285 -18.13 -18.11 7.00
CA PHE A 285 -17.62 -18.49 8.29
C PHE A 285 -16.29 -17.80 8.64
N ASN A 286 -16.24 -17.26 9.85
CA ASN A 286 -15.05 -16.66 10.43
C ASN A 286 -14.75 -17.33 11.79
N PRO A 287 -13.61 -18.00 11.98
CA PRO A 287 -13.28 -18.65 13.24
C PRO A 287 -12.78 -17.66 14.32
N ALA A 288 -12.50 -16.39 13.97
CA ALA A 288 -11.96 -15.43 14.91
C ALA A 288 -12.88 -15.24 16.12
N GLY A 289 -12.30 -15.26 17.31
CA GLY A 289 -13.01 -15.08 18.57
C GLY A 289 -13.89 -16.26 18.98
N MET A 290 -13.82 -17.40 18.27
CA MET A 290 -14.62 -18.60 18.59
C MET A 290 -14.11 -19.22 19.91
N TYR A 291 -15.05 -19.56 20.80
CA TYR A 291 -14.78 -20.30 22.04
C TYR A 291 -15.96 -21.17 22.43
N THR A 292 -15.74 -22.06 23.38
CA THR A 292 -16.76 -22.99 23.89
C THR A 292 -17.20 -22.54 25.28
N ASP A 293 -18.49 -22.28 25.47
CA ASP A 293 -19.03 -21.91 26.78
C ASP A 293 -19.11 -23.12 27.73
N GLU A 294 -19.41 -22.87 29.01
CA GLU A 294 -19.54 -23.89 30.05
C GLU A 294 -20.60 -24.95 29.77
N PHE A 295 -21.51 -24.70 28.82
CA PHE A 295 -22.57 -25.64 28.39
C PHE A 295 -22.17 -26.44 27.13
N GLY A 296 -20.98 -26.21 26.57
CA GLY A 296 -20.50 -26.84 25.35
C GLY A 296 -21.00 -26.20 24.06
N ASN A 297 -21.57 -24.98 24.12
CA ASN A 297 -22.03 -24.27 22.92
C ASN A 297 -20.90 -23.41 22.36
N THR A 298 -20.82 -23.35 21.02
CA THR A 298 -19.92 -22.42 20.33
C THR A 298 -20.39 -20.99 20.51
N GLN A 299 -19.51 -20.13 21.00
CA GLN A 299 -19.69 -18.70 21.17
C GLN A 299 -18.61 -17.93 20.39
N PHE A 300 -18.76 -16.60 20.30
CA PHE A 300 -17.79 -15.74 19.66
C PHE A 300 -17.56 -14.48 20.51
N TYR A 301 -16.31 -14.14 20.71
CA TYR A 301 -15.92 -12.96 21.46
C TYR A 301 -16.19 -11.70 20.63
N ASP A 302 -17.02 -10.79 21.16
CA ASP A 302 -17.49 -9.60 20.42
C ASP A 302 -16.37 -8.61 20.08
N ASN A 303 -15.29 -8.58 20.84
CA ASN A 303 -14.21 -7.61 20.67
C ASN A 303 -12.90 -8.22 20.16
N GLU A 304 -12.98 -9.30 19.39
CA GLU A 304 -11.83 -9.85 18.64
C GLU A 304 -11.44 -8.89 17.52
N THR A 305 -10.83 -7.75 17.91
CA THR A 305 -10.65 -6.61 17.01
C THR A 305 -9.21 -6.15 16.93
N ASP A 306 -8.83 -5.64 15.77
CA ASP A 306 -7.65 -4.84 15.56
C ASP A 306 -8.02 -3.36 15.69
N ASN A 307 -7.17 -2.62 16.36
CA ASN A 307 -7.32 -1.20 16.64
C ASN A 307 -5.98 -0.51 16.40
N TYR A 308 -5.85 0.22 15.31
CA TYR A 308 -4.61 0.89 14.99
C TYR A 308 -4.86 2.33 14.56
N TRP A 309 -3.95 3.23 14.90
CA TRP A 309 -3.92 4.57 14.38
C TRP A 309 -2.52 4.89 13.86
N GLN A 310 -2.47 5.58 12.73
CA GLN A 310 -1.22 5.97 12.11
C GLN A 310 -1.31 7.39 11.56
N ASN A 311 -0.28 8.19 11.81
CA ASN A 311 -0.18 9.55 11.31
C ASN A 311 1.14 9.74 10.58
N HIS A 312 1.07 10.43 9.45
CA HIS A 312 2.20 10.70 8.57
C HIS A 312 2.35 12.20 8.38
N PHE A 313 3.58 12.66 8.44
CA PHE A 313 3.97 14.03 8.17
C PHE A 313 5.06 14.03 7.12
N GLN A 314 4.91 14.84 6.08
CA GLN A 314 5.91 14.99 5.02
C GLN A 314 6.14 16.46 4.73
N LEU A 315 7.40 16.88 4.61
CA LEU A 315 7.80 18.19 4.16
C LEU A 315 8.66 18.05 2.91
N HIS A 316 8.15 18.47 1.79
CA HIS A 316 8.85 18.43 0.51
C HIS A 316 9.34 19.80 0.11
N TRP A 317 10.53 19.85 -0.45
CA TRP A 317 11.10 21.02 -1.08
C TRP A 317 11.64 20.66 -2.46
N SER A 318 11.33 21.51 -3.45
CA SER A 318 11.83 21.39 -4.82
C SER A 318 12.37 22.72 -5.28
N GLU A 319 13.52 22.71 -5.95
CA GLU A 319 14.19 23.91 -6.44
C GLU A 319 14.65 23.71 -7.88
N LYS A 320 14.27 24.63 -8.77
CA LYS A 320 14.76 24.73 -10.13
C LYS A 320 15.94 25.72 -10.16
N TRP A 321 17.14 25.21 -10.04
CA TRP A 321 18.37 26.03 -10.05
C TRP A 321 18.61 26.65 -11.43
N SER A 322 18.28 25.89 -12.49
CA SER A 322 18.40 26.32 -13.88
C SER A 322 17.48 25.48 -14.77
N GLU A 323 17.46 25.74 -16.08
CA GLU A 323 16.72 24.91 -17.05
C GLU A 323 17.22 23.45 -17.10
N LYS A 324 18.44 23.18 -16.59
CA LYS A 324 19.05 21.86 -16.62
C LYS A 324 19.08 21.17 -15.25
N TRP A 325 19.07 21.91 -14.15
CA TRP A 325 19.26 21.38 -12.81
C TRP A 325 18.07 21.62 -11.92
N ILE A 326 17.59 20.54 -11.33
CA ILE A 326 16.47 20.54 -10.39
C ILE A 326 16.81 19.62 -9.23
N SER A 327 16.61 20.09 -8.00
CA SER A 327 16.74 19.29 -6.80
C SER A 327 15.42 19.12 -6.08
N ASN A 328 15.26 17.96 -5.40
CA ASN A 328 14.16 17.69 -4.51
C ASN A 328 14.70 17.10 -3.21
N ALA A 329 14.07 17.46 -2.12
CA ALA A 329 14.30 16.86 -0.81
C ALA A 329 12.97 16.68 -0.10
N ALA A 330 12.87 15.64 0.73
CA ALA A 330 11.74 15.48 1.62
C ALA A 330 12.21 14.98 2.98
N LEU A 331 11.58 15.49 4.03
CA LEU A 331 11.64 14.94 5.37
C LEU A 331 10.30 14.24 5.64
N HIS A 332 10.35 13.13 6.34
CA HIS A 332 9.13 12.42 6.73
C HIS A 332 9.21 11.90 8.16
N TYR A 333 8.04 11.80 8.77
CA TYR A 333 7.85 11.19 10.07
C TYR A 333 6.49 10.50 10.11
N THR A 334 6.50 9.24 10.50
CA THR A 334 5.31 8.43 10.72
C THR A 334 5.31 7.96 12.16
N ILE A 335 4.18 8.07 12.84
CA ILE A 335 3.94 7.49 14.16
C ILE A 335 2.73 6.58 14.08
N GLY A 336 2.88 5.36 14.56
CA GLY A 336 1.85 4.34 14.60
C GLY A 336 1.72 3.73 15.98
N LYS A 337 0.48 3.44 16.40
CA LYS A 337 0.22 2.75 17.65
C LYS A 337 -1.11 2.02 17.59
N GLY A 338 -1.11 0.78 18.04
CA GLY A 338 -2.32 0.01 18.13
C GLY A 338 -2.12 -1.36 18.72
N TYR A 339 -3.19 -2.11 18.77
CA TYR A 339 -3.21 -3.46 19.29
C TYR A 339 -4.31 -4.26 18.61
N PHE A 340 -4.13 -5.55 18.53
CA PHE A 340 -5.23 -6.47 18.34
C PHE A 340 -5.53 -7.20 19.67
N GLU A 341 -6.84 -7.37 19.93
CA GLU A 341 -7.37 -7.99 21.14
C GLU A 341 -7.91 -9.38 20.81
N GLN A 342 -7.59 -10.37 21.64
CA GLN A 342 -7.96 -11.76 21.42
C GLN A 342 -8.45 -12.41 22.70
N TYR A 343 -9.55 -13.16 22.59
CA TYR A 343 -9.95 -14.13 23.58
C TYR A 343 -9.20 -15.45 23.32
N ARG A 344 -8.69 -16.06 24.39
CA ARG A 344 -7.96 -17.34 24.31
C ARG A 344 -8.49 -18.28 25.37
N GLU A 345 -8.77 -19.52 24.98
CA GLU A 345 -9.26 -20.56 25.88
C GLU A 345 -8.08 -21.34 26.45
N ASP A 346 -8.19 -21.72 27.75
CA ASP A 346 -7.33 -22.68 28.45
C ASP A 346 -5.81 -22.43 28.29
N GLU A 347 -5.41 -21.17 28.30
CA GLU A 347 -4.02 -20.76 28.15
C GLU A 347 -3.24 -20.96 29.45
N ASP A 348 -1.99 -21.43 29.36
CA ASP A 348 -1.09 -21.59 30.52
C ASP A 348 -0.74 -20.19 31.08
N LEU A 349 -1.08 -19.97 32.35
CA LEU A 349 -0.83 -18.69 33.02
C LEU A 349 0.67 -18.36 33.11
N ALA A 350 1.54 -19.36 33.13
CA ALA A 350 2.99 -19.18 33.19
C ALA A 350 3.52 -18.52 31.90
N ASP A 351 2.94 -18.82 30.73
CA ASP A 351 3.32 -18.21 29.45
C ASP A 351 3.03 -16.70 29.41
N TYR A 352 2.14 -16.23 30.30
CA TYR A 352 1.77 -14.84 30.47
C TYR A 352 2.38 -14.19 31.72
N ASN A 353 3.34 -14.83 32.38
CA ASN A 353 3.93 -14.36 33.63
C ASN A 353 2.89 -14.12 34.74
N LEU A 354 1.81 -14.90 34.75
CA LEU A 354 0.74 -14.84 35.75
C LEU A 354 0.88 -16.02 36.74
N PRO A 355 0.56 -15.84 38.04
CA PRO A 355 0.59 -16.89 39.01
C PRO A 355 -0.61 -17.83 38.83
N ASP A 356 -0.40 -19.10 39.25
CA ASP A 356 -1.50 -20.05 39.43
C ASP A 356 -2.56 -19.49 40.38
N PHE A 357 -3.81 -19.76 40.08
CA PHE A 357 -4.93 -19.32 40.91
C PHE A 357 -5.67 -20.51 41.52
N ASN A 358 -5.61 -20.65 42.85
CA ASN A 358 -6.27 -21.73 43.61
C ASN A 358 -5.95 -23.14 43.08
N GLY A 359 -4.73 -23.36 42.58
CA GLY A 359 -4.29 -24.62 42.01
C GLY A 359 -4.59 -24.82 40.53
N ASN A 360 -5.20 -23.82 39.86
CA ASN A 360 -5.36 -23.82 38.42
C ASN A 360 -4.16 -23.13 37.77
N SER A 361 -3.45 -23.84 36.90
CA SER A 361 -2.33 -23.31 36.08
C SER A 361 -2.76 -22.73 34.72
N THR A 362 -4.01 -22.99 34.32
CA THR A 362 -4.59 -22.51 33.05
C THR A 362 -5.80 -21.62 33.31
N SER A 363 -6.14 -20.78 32.33
CA SER A 363 -7.30 -19.92 32.38
C SER A 363 -7.68 -19.48 30.97
N ASP A 364 -8.97 -19.26 30.76
CA ASP A 364 -9.40 -18.38 29.67
C ASP A 364 -8.93 -16.96 29.98
N LEU A 365 -8.48 -16.27 28.96
CA LEU A 365 -7.98 -14.91 29.10
C LEU A 365 -8.26 -14.03 27.86
N VAL A 366 -8.21 -12.71 28.08
CA VAL A 366 -8.19 -11.71 27.02
C VAL A 366 -6.83 -11.03 27.01
N ARG A 367 -6.16 -11.11 25.88
CA ARG A 367 -4.86 -10.47 25.66
C ARG A 367 -4.92 -9.37 24.63
N LYS A 368 -4.01 -8.38 24.77
CA LYS A 368 -3.72 -7.37 23.75
C LYS A 368 -2.28 -7.51 23.30
N ARG A 369 -2.06 -7.52 21.99
CA ARG A 369 -0.72 -7.48 21.41
C ARG A 369 -0.54 -6.15 20.72
N TRP A 370 0.41 -5.38 21.22
CA TRP A 370 0.64 -4.00 20.85
C TRP A 370 1.80 -3.85 19.88
N LEU A 371 1.64 -2.89 18.96
CA LEU A 371 2.69 -2.26 18.20
C LEU A 371 2.70 -0.76 18.48
N ASP A 372 3.88 -0.20 18.83
CA ASP A 372 4.10 1.23 19.04
C ASP A 372 5.37 1.62 18.28
N ASN A 373 5.24 2.34 17.18
CA ASN A 373 6.34 2.53 16.26
C ASN A 373 6.49 3.96 15.74
N ASP A 374 7.75 4.34 15.51
CA ASP A 374 8.18 5.56 14.86
C ASP A 374 8.98 5.21 13.60
N PHE A 375 8.68 5.88 12.49
CA PHE A 375 9.44 5.76 11.25
C PHE A 375 9.72 7.15 10.67
N PHE A 376 10.97 7.50 10.50
CA PHE A 376 11.36 8.82 10.03
C PHE A 376 12.61 8.79 9.15
N GLY A 377 12.78 9.84 8.37
CA GLY A 377 13.93 9.92 7.48
C GLY A 377 13.89 11.10 6.53
N ALA A 378 14.84 11.04 5.60
CA ALA A 378 14.99 12.04 4.56
C ALA A 378 15.23 11.38 3.20
N THR A 379 14.64 11.94 2.17
CA THR A 379 14.92 11.59 0.78
C THR A 379 15.49 12.79 0.05
N PHE A 380 16.33 12.55 -0.95
CA PHE A 380 16.82 13.61 -1.83
C PHE A 380 16.98 13.12 -3.26
N SER A 381 16.89 14.03 -4.20
CA SER A 381 17.28 13.78 -5.58
C SER A 381 17.80 15.04 -6.27
N LEU A 382 18.76 14.87 -7.18
CA LEU A 382 19.30 15.91 -8.03
C LEU A 382 19.19 15.43 -9.48
N ASN A 383 18.45 16.16 -10.28
CA ASN A 383 18.20 15.84 -11.69
C ASN A 383 18.95 16.83 -12.60
N TYR A 384 19.71 16.28 -13.54
CA TYR A 384 20.35 17.01 -14.63
C TYR A 384 19.75 16.58 -15.96
N LYS A 385 19.13 17.50 -16.69
CA LYS A 385 18.45 17.21 -17.94
C LYS A 385 18.93 18.07 -19.09
N THR A 386 19.22 17.44 -20.21
CA THR A 386 19.53 18.07 -21.49
C THR A 386 18.73 17.39 -22.60
N ALA A 387 18.90 17.82 -23.85
CA ALA A 387 18.26 17.14 -25.00
C ALA A 387 18.71 15.67 -25.18
N LYS A 388 19.95 15.33 -24.79
CA LYS A 388 20.51 13.99 -24.96
C LYS A 388 20.54 13.17 -23.67
N THR A 389 20.63 13.83 -22.51
CA THR A 389 20.91 13.18 -21.21
C THR A 389 19.88 13.56 -20.19
N ASP A 390 19.33 12.58 -19.48
CA ASP A 390 18.56 12.74 -18.25
C ASP A 390 19.29 11.94 -17.17
N LEU A 391 19.95 12.62 -16.24
CA LEU A 391 20.74 12.03 -15.18
C LEU A 391 20.13 12.39 -13.83
N LEU A 392 19.90 11.40 -13.00
CA LEU A 392 19.34 11.54 -11.67
C LEU A 392 20.25 10.89 -10.63
N PHE A 393 20.65 11.65 -9.64
CA PHE A 393 21.23 11.15 -8.40
C PHE A 393 20.18 11.22 -7.31
N GLY A 394 20.03 10.19 -6.50
CA GLY A 394 19.08 10.20 -5.41
C GLY A 394 19.45 9.25 -4.29
N GLY A 395 18.72 9.34 -3.21
CA GLY A 395 18.91 8.47 -2.07
C GLY A 395 17.93 8.75 -0.94
N VAL A 396 18.01 7.90 0.06
CA VAL A 396 17.22 7.98 1.28
C VAL A 396 18.03 7.48 2.47
N ALA A 397 17.74 8.06 3.64
CA ALA A 397 18.15 7.53 4.92
C ALA A 397 16.93 7.50 5.84
N ASN A 398 16.57 6.33 6.32
CA ASN A 398 15.41 6.09 7.18
C ASN A 398 15.82 5.37 8.45
N ARG A 399 15.08 5.64 9.54
CA ARG A 399 15.13 4.90 10.78
C ARG A 399 13.74 4.50 11.22
N TYR A 400 13.59 3.25 11.60
CA TYR A 400 12.40 2.69 12.23
C TYR A 400 12.75 2.26 13.65
N LEU A 401 11.84 2.55 14.58
CA LEU A 401 11.89 2.13 15.97
C LEU A 401 10.54 1.50 16.31
N GLY A 402 10.51 0.21 16.53
CA GLY A 402 9.29 -0.55 16.83
C GLY A 402 9.36 -1.17 18.23
N LYS A 403 8.26 -1.06 18.97
CA LYS A 403 8.04 -1.78 20.24
C LYS A 403 6.88 -2.74 20.07
N HIS A 404 7.11 -3.98 20.43
CA HIS A 404 6.12 -5.04 20.41
C HIS A 404 5.93 -5.55 21.83
N PHE A 405 4.72 -5.46 22.37
CA PHE A 405 4.47 -5.96 23.72
C PHE A 405 3.07 -6.54 23.88
N GLY A 406 2.95 -7.49 24.79
CA GLY A 406 1.68 -8.14 25.10
C GLY A 406 1.19 -7.79 26.49
N GLU A 407 -0.12 -7.62 26.65
CA GLU A 407 -0.78 -7.35 27.92
C GLU A 407 -1.97 -8.29 28.08
N VAL A 408 -2.08 -8.98 29.23
CA VAL A 408 -3.31 -9.67 29.63
C VAL A 408 -4.19 -8.67 30.37
N VAL A 409 -5.43 -8.52 29.89
CA VAL A 409 -6.39 -7.53 30.44
C VAL A 409 -7.52 -8.17 31.24
N TRP A 410 -7.73 -9.47 31.08
CA TRP A 410 -8.72 -10.24 31.81
C TRP A 410 -8.33 -11.72 31.87
N THR A 411 -8.67 -12.39 32.98
CA THR A 411 -8.65 -13.85 33.11
C THR A 411 -9.97 -14.32 33.72
N GLN A 412 -10.28 -15.61 33.60
CA GLN A 412 -11.50 -16.22 34.15
C GLN A 412 -11.60 -16.04 35.67
N PHE A 413 -10.47 -15.98 36.39
CA PHE A 413 -10.42 -15.95 37.85
C PHE A 413 -10.23 -14.58 38.46
N TYR A 414 -9.59 -13.65 37.75
CA TYR A 414 -9.32 -12.29 38.22
C TYR A 414 -8.99 -11.34 37.05
N VAL A 415 -9.10 -10.05 37.29
CA VAL A 415 -8.64 -9.02 36.35
C VAL A 415 -7.22 -8.62 36.75
N PRO A 416 -6.19 -9.02 36.00
CA PRO A 416 -4.83 -8.61 36.31
C PRO A 416 -4.68 -7.10 36.16
N ASN A 417 -3.84 -6.47 36.98
CA ASN A 417 -3.31 -5.15 36.59
C ASN A 417 -2.61 -5.34 35.25
N PRO A 418 -2.75 -4.41 34.29
CA PRO A 418 -2.16 -4.62 32.97
C PRO A 418 -0.74 -5.13 33.11
N ASN A 419 -0.57 -6.42 32.89
CA ASN A 419 0.70 -7.11 33.05
C ASN A 419 1.26 -7.38 31.67
N ARG A 420 2.45 -6.84 31.41
CA ARG A 420 3.18 -7.18 30.19
C ARG A 420 3.80 -8.55 30.36
N TYR A 421 3.45 -9.45 29.45
CA TYR A 421 4.05 -10.78 29.42
C TYR A 421 5.23 -10.89 28.44
N TYR A 422 5.36 -9.94 27.49
CA TYR A 422 6.59 -9.71 26.74
C TYR A 422 6.74 -8.21 26.40
N ASP A 423 7.98 -7.78 26.12
CA ASP A 423 8.34 -6.41 25.73
C ASP A 423 9.56 -6.47 24.79
N ASP A 424 9.30 -6.56 23.50
CA ASP A 424 10.26 -6.74 22.43
C ASP A 424 10.48 -5.45 21.67
N PHE A 425 11.57 -5.34 20.93
CA PHE A 425 11.80 -4.23 20.01
C PHE A 425 12.30 -4.70 18.65
N GLY A 426 12.17 -3.81 17.64
CA GLY A 426 12.81 -3.92 16.35
C GLY A 426 13.27 -2.55 15.89
N ASN A 427 14.56 -2.38 15.65
CA ASN A 427 15.16 -1.16 15.14
C ASN A 427 15.76 -1.44 13.76
N LYS A 428 15.44 -0.59 12.78
CA LYS A 428 15.94 -0.77 11.42
C LYS A 428 16.39 0.54 10.81
N ASP A 429 17.65 0.58 10.38
CA ASP A 429 18.17 1.67 9.55
C ASP A 429 18.26 1.20 8.11
N ASP A 430 17.76 2.01 7.18
CA ASP A 430 17.80 1.75 5.73
C ASP A 430 18.40 2.96 5.02
N VAL A 431 19.56 2.79 4.43
CA VAL A 431 20.24 3.83 3.68
C VAL A 431 20.48 3.33 2.27
N ASN A 432 20.02 4.09 1.28
CA ASN A 432 20.34 3.77 -0.11
C ASN A 432 20.70 5.01 -0.93
N PHE A 433 21.54 4.79 -1.93
CA PHE A 433 21.92 5.77 -2.95
C PHE A 433 21.70 5.14 -4.33
N TYR A 434 21.20 5.92 -5.27
CA TYR A 434 21.03 5.46 -6.63
C TYR A 434 21.38 6.55 -7.66
N THR A 435 21.81 6.07 -8.81
CA THR A 435 22.08 6.90 -9.98
C THR A 435 21.37 6.31 -11.18
N LYS A 436 20.50 7.10 -11.81
CA LYS A 436 19.80 6.73 -13.04
C LYS A 436 20.29 7.61 -14.17
N ALA A 437 20.59 7.01 -15.30
CA ALA A 437 20.97 7.72 -16.51
C ALA A 437 20.16 7.23 -17.70
N SER A 438 19.61 8.18 -18.45
CA SER A 438 18.99 7.91 -19.74
C SER A 438 19.72 8.76 -20.78
N TYR A 439 20.35 8.10 -21.75
CA TYR A 439 21.18 8.73 -22.76
C TYR A 439 20.72 8.38 -24.18
N ASN A 440 20.36 9.38 -24.97
CA ASN A 440 20.01 9.22 -26.36
C ASN A 440 21.29 9.03 -27.20
N ILE A 441 21.67 7.76 -27.47
CA ILE A 441 22.81 7.41 -28.33
C ILE A 441 22.58 7.98 -29.74
N THR A 442 21.36 7.77 -30.25
CA THR A 442 20.85 8.37 -31.48
C THR A 442 19.46 8.97 -31.23
N SER A 443 18.83 9.57 -32.23
CA SER A 443 17.43 10.01 -32.15
C SER A 443 16.43 8.87 -31.93
N LYS A 444 16.84 7.61 -32.22
CA LYS A 444 16.00 6.41 -32.12
C LYS A 444 16.43 5.43 -31.02
N LEU A 445 17.68 5.49 -30.57
CA LEU A 445 18.22 4.54 -29.59
C LEU A 445 18.57 5.26 -28.30
N ASN A 446 17.97 4.81 -27.20
CA ASN A 446 18.20 5.29 -25.85
C ASN A 446 18.82 4.18 -25.01
N LEU A 447 19.89 4.49 -24.28
CA LEU A 447 20.48 3.67 -23.24
C LEU A 447 19.95 4.12 -21.88
N PHE A 448 19.51 3.18 -21.08
CA PHE A 448 19.12 3.38 -19.69
C PHE A 448 20.04 2.57 -18.77
N THR A 449 20.52 3.19 -17.71
CA THR A 449 21.24 2.54 -16.61
C THR A 449 20.72 3.04 -15.28
N ASP A 450 20.69 2.16 -14.28
CA ASP A 450 20.22 2.47 -12.93
C ASP A 450 21.01 1.62 -11.94
N LEU A 451 21.79 2.25 -11.12
CA LEU A 451 22.66 1.63 -10.14
C LEU A 451 22.21 2.04 -8.74
N GLN A 452 21.94 1.08 -7.89
CA GLN A 452 21.57 1.32 -6.49
C GLN A 452 22.51 0.54 -5.57
N TYR A 453 22.96 1.21 -4.52
CA TYR A 453 23.61 0.60 -3.37
C TYR A 453 22.77 0.84 -2.13
N ARG A 454 22.41 -0.23 -1.42
CA ARG A 454 21.53 -0.19 -0.24
C ARG A 454 22.19 -0.90 0.92
N MET A 455 22.12 -0.30 2.10
CA MET A 455 22.58 -0.85 3.37
C MET A 455 21.38 -0.91 4.33
N VAL A 456 21.22 -2.04 4.99
CA VAL A 456 20.19 -2.25 6.01
C VAL A 456 20.89 -2.76 7.27
N PHE A 457 20.61 -2.11 8.38
CA PHE A 457 21.03 -2.53 9.71
C PHE A 457 19.77 -2.88 10.48
N TYR A 458 19.70 -4.08 11.03
CA TYR A 458 18.52 -4.56 11.75
C TYR A 458 18.91 -5.16 13.08
N GLU A 459 18.38 -4.58 14.15
CA GLU A 459 18.47 -5.08 15.51
C GLU A 459 17.08 -5.41 16.02
N ALA A 460 16.88 -6.58 16.59
CA ALA A 460 15.61 -6.97 17.17
C ALA A 460 15.78 -7.96 18.33
N THR A 461 14.87 -7.86 19.28
CA THR A 461 14.66 -8.89 20.31
C THR A 461 13.28 -9.51 20.12
N SER A 462 13.12 -10.75 20.54
CA SER A 462 11.84 -11.43 20.61
C SER A 462 11.90 -12.58 21.61
N VAL A 463 10.78 -12.85 22.25
CA VAL A 463 10.60 -14.10 23.02
C VAL A 463 10.62 -15.34 22.12
N LYS A 464 10.49 -15.19 20.81
CA LYS A 464 10.40 -16.27 19.82
C LYS A 464 11.71 -16.58 19.11
N PHE A 465 12.72 -15.69 19.15
CA PHE A 465 14.02 -15.87 18.49
C PHE A 465 15.15 -15.23 19.31
N SER A 466 16.37 -15.70 19.08
CA SER A 466 17.57 -15.08 19.67
C SER A 466 17.78 -13.67 19.13
N ASP A 467 18.39 -12.80 19.94
CA ASP A 467 18.72 -11.42 19.54
C ASP A 467 19.34 -11.36 18.17
N VAL A 468 18.79 -10.48 17.32
CA VAL A 468 19.23 -10.26 15.94
C VAL A 468 20.06 -8.98 15.87
N ASN A 469 21.19 -9.05 15.19
CA ASN A 469 22.01 -7.88 14.84
C ASN A 469 22.63 -8.11 13.47
N ASP A 470 21.85 -7.83 12.42
CA ASP A 470 22.23 -8.13 11.05
C ASP A 470 22.52 -6.88 10.22
N THR A 471 23.47 -7.01 9.32
CA THR A 471 23.83 -5.98 8.36
C THR A 471 23.82 -6.53 6.95
N PHE A 472 22.94 -5.98 6.10
CA PHE A 472 22.86 -6.33 4.70
C PHE A 472 23.43 -5.21 3.82
N ARG A 473 24.17 -5.58 2.77
CA ARG A 473 24.71 -4.67 1.77
C ARG A 473 24.37 -5.20 0.40
N PHE A 474 23.54 -4.45 -0.34
CA PHE A 474 23.00 -4.85 -1.62
C PHE A 474 23.46 -3.93 -2.73
N PHE A 475 23.90 -4.52 -3.84
CA PHE A 475 24.12 -3.80 -5.09
C PHE A 475 23.08 -4.28 -6.10
N ASN A 476 22.26 -3.34 -6.60
CA ASN A 476 21.12 -3.59 -7.47
C ASN A 476 21.31 -2.86 -8.81
N PRO A 477 22.16 -3.39 -9.72
CA PRO A 477 22.36 -2.80 -11.04
C PRO A 477 21.18 -3.14 -11.96
N LYS A 478 20.84 -2.19 -12.84
CA LYS A 478 19.84 -2.33 -13.87
C LYS A 478 20.31 -1.64 -15.13
N ALA A 479 19.99 -2.21 -16.28
CA ALA A 479 20.32 -1.62 -17.58
C ALA A 479 19.28 -2.01 -18.62
N GLY A 480 19.13 -1.19 -19.64
CA GLY A 480 18.27 -1.51 -20.77
C GLY A 480 18.44 -0.58 -21.96
N LEU A 481 17.89 -1.00 -23.06
CA LEU A 481 17.88 -0.26 -24.31
C LEU A 481 16.45 -0.06 -24.80
N SER A 482 16.14 1.12 -25.29
CA SER A 482 14.86 1.41 -25.96
C SER A 482 15.14 1.86 -27.39
N TYR A 483 14.48 1.24 -28.35
CA TYR A 483 14.62 1.54 -29.77
C TYR A 483 13.29 2.01 -30.37
N GLN A 484 13.26 3.25 -30.86
CA GLN A 484 12.13 3.83 -31.58
C GLN A 484 12.24 3.49 -33.06
N LEU A 485 11.52 2.44 -33.49
CA LEU A 485 11.54 2.01 -34.90
C LEU A 485 10.96 3.11 -35.81
N ASN A 486 9.77 3.63 -35.43
CA ASN A 486 9.06 4.71 -36.11
C ASN A 486 8.16 5.46 -35.13
N ALA A 487 7.39 6.44 -35.56
CA ALA A 487 6.53 7.25 -34.69
C ALA A 487 5.48 6.45 -33.90
N LYS A 488 5.16 5.22 -34.31
CA LYS A 488 4.14 4.38 -33.69
C LYS A 488 4.70 3.20 -32.91
N ASN A 489 5.89 2.71 -33.25
CA ASN A 489 6.44 1.47 -32.70
C ASN A 489 7.75 1.71 -31.98
N SER A 490 7.85 1.21 -30.76
CA SER A 490 9.10 1.13 -29.99
C SER A 490 9.28 -0.24 -29.37
N PHE A 491 10.54 -0.66 -29.21
CA PHE A 491 10.95 -1.90 -28.57
C PHE A 491 11.89 -1.57 -27.43
N TYR A 492 11.92 -2.42 -26.41
CA TYR A 492 12.92 -2.32 -25.37
C TYR A 492 13.36 -3.68 -24.87
N GLY A 493 14.58 -3.74 -24.36
CA GLY A 493 15.11 -4.84 -23.58
C GLY A 493 15.65 -4.31 -22.27
N TYR A 494 15.42 -5.03 -21.19
CA TYR A 494 15.80 -4.65 -19.83
C TYR A 494 16.34 -5.85 -19.07
N PHE A 495 17.31 -5.57 -18.21
CA PHE A 495 17.85 -6.48 -17.22
C PHE A 495 17.99 -5.74 -15.89
N GLY A 496 17.59 -6.38 -14.80
CA GLY A 496 17.71 -5.82 -13.45
C GLY A 496 18.02 -6.87 -12.40
N ILE A 497 18.77 -6.47 -11.38
CA ILE A 497 19.00 -7.26 -10.16
C ILE A 497 18.36 -6.52 -9.00
N ALA A 498 17.66 -7.27 -8.13
CA ALA A 498 17.17 -6.78 -6.86
C ALA A 498 17.51 -7.78 -5.75
N ASN A 499 17.76 -7.27 -4.56
CA ASN A 499 17.99 -8.04 -3.34
C ASN A 499 17.05 -7.55 -2.25
N LYS A 500 16.65 -8.44 -1.36
CA LYS A 500 15.69 -8.17 -0.27
C LYS A 500 16.12 -8.94 0.99
N GLU A 501 16.17 -8.23 2.11
CA GLU A 501 16.44 -8.80 3.44
C GLU A 501 15.23 -9.57 3.98
N PRO A 502 15.42 -10.51 4.94
CA PRO A 502 14.34 -11.15 5.67
C PRO A 502 13.48 -10.14 6.45
N ARG A 503 12.24 -10.50 6.72
CA ARG A 503 11.29 -9.79 7.59
C ARG A 503 11.45 -10.26 9.03
N ARG A 504 10.85 -9.56 10.00
CA ARG A 504 10.79 -10.01 11.39
C ARG A 504 10.24 -11.43 11.51
N ASP A 505 9.11 -11.71 10.87
CA ASP A 505 8.47 -13.04 10.90
C ASP A 505 9.35 -14.16 10.34
N ASP A 506 10.24 -13.84 9.39
CA ASP A 506 11.15 -14.82 8.80
C ASP A 506 12.21 -15.27 9.83
N TYR A 507 12.65 -14.38 10.73
CA TYR A 507 13.53 -14.73 11.86
C TYR A 507 12.79 -15.60 12.87
N GLU A 508 11.52 -15.31 13.17
CA GLU A 508 10.68 -16.13 14.06
C GLU A 508 10.56 -17.58 13.56
N ASN A 509 10.64 -17.77 12.25
CA ASN A 509 10.53 -19.08 11.60
C ASN A 509 11.89 -19.67 11.17
N GLY A 510 13.01 -19.07 11.58
CA GLY A 510 14.37 -19.55 11.30
C GLY A 510 14.85 -19.39 9.85
N SER A 511 14.15 -18.60 9.02
CA SER A 511 14.46 -18.40 7.61
C SER A 511 15.13 -17.04 7.39
N VAL A 512 16.46 -17.02 7.38
CA VAL A 512 17.24 -15.78 7.49
C VAL A 512 18.13 -15.47 6.29
N LYS A 513 17.90 -16.11 5.13
CA LYS A 513 18.64 -15.80 3.91
C LYS A 513 17.98 -14.68 3.13
N PRO A 514 18.73 -13.65 2.69
CA PRO A 514 18.18 -12.64 1.81
C PRO A 514 17.81 -13.24 0.43
N GLU A 515 16.73 -12.74 -0.13
CA GLU A 515 16.26 -13.10 -1.46
C GLU A 515 17.04 -12.33 -2.54
N ARG A 516 17.23 -12.95 -3.71
CA ARG A 516 17.79 -12.28 -4.87
C ARG A 516 17.00 -12.59 -6.12
N LEU A 517 16.71 -11.56 -6.91
CA LEU A 517 15.98 -11.62 -8.15
C LEU A 517 16.84 -11.14 -9.32
N PHE A 518 16.83 -11.91 -10.43
CA PHE A 518 17.31 -11.52 -11.73
C PHE A 518 16.11 -11.39 -12.67
N ASP A 519 15.87 -10.19 -13.18
CA ASP A 519 14.70 -9.85 -13.99
C ASP A 519 15.12 -9.49 -15.42
N TYR A 520 14.58 -10.19 -16.40
CA TYR A 520 14.81 -10.00 -17.82
C TYR A 520 13.49 -9.66 -18.49
N GLU A 521 13.44 -8.55 -19.22
CA GLU A 521 12.22 -8.12 -19.91
C GLU A 521 12.51 -7.74 -21.36
N LEU A 522 11.57 -8.10 -22.25
CA LEU A 522 11.53 -7.67 -23.64
C LEU A 522 10.15 -7.10 -23.94
N GLY A 523 10.08 -5.87 -24.41
CA GLY A 523 8.81 -5.21 -24.62
C GLY A 523 8.65 -4.55 -25.99
N TRP A 524 7.40 -4.46 -26.42
CA TRP A 524 6.96 -3.74 -27.59
C TRP A 524 5.82 -2.81 -27.22
N LYS A 525 5.89 -1.56 -27.70
CA LYS A 525 4.83 -0.56 -27.55
C LYS A 525 4.39 -0.07 -28.92
N TYR A 526 3.08 -0.10 -29.15
CA TYR A 526 2.42 0.50 -30.30
C TYR A 526 1.51 1.65 -29.84
N ASN A 527 1.68 2.82 -30.41
CA ASN A 527 0.96 4.02 -29.96
C ASN A 527 0.46 4.82 -31.14
N THR A 528 -0.86 4.99 -31.20
CA THR A 528 -1.56 5.87 -32.13
C THR A 528 -2.63 6.66 -31.34
N GLN A 529 -3.34 7.58 -32.00
CA GLN A 529 -4.44 8.31 -31.36
C GLN A 529 -5.59 7.40 -30.92
N LYS A 530 -5.87 6.31 -31.65
CA LYS A 530 -7.01 5.41 -31.38
C LYS A 530 -6.61 4.11 -30.69
N VAL A 531 -5.38 3.65 -30.87
CA VAL A 531 -4.93 2.36 -30.39
C VAL A 531 -3.58 2.49 -29.70
N LYS A 532 -3.51 2.04 -28.47
CA LYS A 532 -2.27 1.87 -27.71
C LYS A 532 -2.19 0.41 -27.29
N ILE A 533 -1.04 -0.22 -27.53
CA ILE A 533 -0.76 -1.61 -27.12
C ILE A 533 0.61 -1.63 -26.45
N SER A 534 0.72 -2.33 -25.35
CA SER A 534 1.98 -2.67 -24.71
C SER A 534 2.04 -4.18 -24.51
N ALA A 535 3.05 -4.82 -25.07
CA ALA A 535 3.35 -6.24 -24.84
C ALA A 535 4.70 -6.37 -24.17
N ASN A 536 4.80 -7.22 -23.15
CA ASN A 536 6.01 -7.46 -22.38
C ASN A 536 6.18 -8.96 -22.11
N ALA A 537 7.30 -9.54 -22.55
CA ALA A 537 7.74 -10.85 -22.10
C ALA A 537 8.72 -10.67 -20.94
N PHE A 538 8.55 -11.44 -19.88
CA PHE A 538 9.38 -11.37 -18.69
C PHE A 538 9.89 -12.75 -18.26
N TYR A 539 11.08 -12.77 -17.67
CA TYR A 539 11.65 -13.92 -16.96
C TYR A 539 12.30 -13.45 -15.67
N MET A 540 11.66 -13.77 -14.55
CA MET A 540 12.08 -13.41 -13.19
C MET A 540 12.65 -14.67 -12.53
N ASN A 541 13.97 -14.72 -12.35
CA ASN A 541 14.67 -15.86 -11.75
C ASN A 541 15.10 -15.51 -10.32
N TYR A 542 14.63 -16.29 -9.36
CA TYR A 542 14.85 -16.05 -7.94
C TYR A 542 15.87 -17.04 -7.36
N LYS A 543 16.68 -16.54 -6.45
CA LYS A 543 17.53 -17.33 -5.57
C LYS A 543 17.10 -17.07 -4.13
N ASP A 544 16.94 -18.15 -3.38
CA ASP A 544 16.52 -18.15 -1.97
C ASP A 544 15.21 -17.38 -1.73
N GLN A 545 14.24 -17.47 -2.67
CA GLN A 545 12.93 -16.83 -2.49
C GLN A 545 12.23 -17.39 -1.26
N LEU A 546 11.68 -16.50 -0.43
CA LEU A 546 10.81 -16.87 0.67
C LEU A 546 9.41 -17.21 0.13
N VAL A 547 8.97 -18.44 0.33
CA VAL A 547 7.69 -18.97 -0.12
C VAL A 547 6.88 -19.48 1.06
N LEU A 548 5.56 -19.52 0.91
CA LEU A 548 4.65 -20.02 1.93
C LEU A 548 4.93 -21.49 2.28
N THR A 549 4.98 -21.82 3.56
CA THR A 549 5.08 -23.21 4.01
C THR A 549 3.74 -23.94 4.00
N GLY A 550 2.63 -23.19 3.98
CA GLY A 550 1.27 -23.69 4.21
C GLY A 550 0.87 -23.73 5.68
N ALA A 551 1.77 -23.41 6.60
CA ALA A 551 1.47 -23.29 8.03
C ALA A 551 1.15 -21.83 8.39
N LEU A 552 0.40 -21.66 9.48
CA LEU A 552 0.10 -20.38 10.13
C LEU A 552 0.78 -20.33 11.50
N ASN A 553 1.13 -19.14 11.94
CA ASN A 553 1.60 -18.91 13.31
C ASN A 553 0.43 -18.78 14.29
N ASP A 554 0.72 -18.53 15.58
CA ASP A 554 -0.24 -18.40 16.68
C ASP A 554 -1.26 -17.25 16.54
N VAL A 555 -1.10 -16.39 15.54
CA VAL A 555 -2.01 -15.28 15.24
C VAL A 555 -2.63 -15.38 13.85
N GLY A 556 -2.51 -16.53 13.16
CA GLY A 556 -3.06 -16.76 11.83
C GLY A 556 -2.24 -16.16 10.68
N SER A 557 -1.02 -15.67 10.95
CA SER A 557 -0.17 -15.12 9.88
C SER A 557 0.60 -16.25 9.17
N PRO A 558 0.73 -16.19 7.82
CA PRO A 558 1.42 -17.21 7.05
C PRO A 558 2.93 -17.30 7.36
N ILE A 559 3.43 -18.52 7.50
CA ILE A 559 4.85 -18.83 7.70
C ILE A 559 5.54 -18.99 6.33
N PHE A 560 6.77 -18.46 6.21
CA PHE A 560 7.58 -18.54 5.00
C PHE A 560 8.87 -19.29 5.25
N THR A 561 9.43 -19.87 4.17
CA THR A 561 10.77 -20.48 4.15
C THR A 561 11.48 -20.20 2.83
N ASN A 562 12.83 -20.25 2.83
CA ASN A 562 13.60 -20.08 1.60
C ASN A 562 13.47 -21.32 0.70
N SER A 563 12.95 -21.18 -0.52
CA SER A 563 12.72 -22.29 -1.45
C SER A 563 13.95 -22.69 -2.29
N GLY A 564 15.08 -21.99 -2.12
CA GLY A 564 16.27 -22.19 -2.96
C GLY A 564 16.14 -21.49 -4.32
N LYS A 565 15.65 -22.16 -5.35
CA LYS A 565 15.47 -21.58 -6.70
C LYS A 565 14.01 -21.60 -7.10
N SER A 566 13.58 -20.51 -7.75
CA SER A 566 12.25 -20.42 -8.34
C SER A 566 12.25 -19.45 -9.51
N TYR A 567 11.23 -19.50 -10.35
CA TYR A 567 11.10 -18.58 -11.46
C TYR A 567 9.65 -18.21 -11.76
N ARG A 568 9.48 -17.06 -12.38
CA ARG A 568 8.27 -16.63 -13.06
C ARG A 568 8.61 -16.25 -14.48
N VAL A 569 7.92 -16.81 -15.47
CA VAL A 569 8.07 -16.47 -16.89
C VAL A 569 6.71 -16.21 -17.47
N GLY A 570 6.59 -15.20 -18.32
CA GLY A 570 5.28 -14.89 -18.88
C GLY A 570 5.27 -13.82 -19.97
N LEU A 571 4.07 -13.62 -20.50
CA LEU A 571 3.72 -12.59 -21.47
C LEU A 571 2.55 -11.78 -20.94
N GLU A 572 2.72 -10.47 -20.88
CA GLU A 572 1.67 -9.49 -20.56
C GLU A 572 1.34 -8.69 -21.84
N VAL A 573 0.07 -8.52 -22.12
CA VAL A 573 -0.42 -7.61 -23.14
C VAL A 573 -1.50 -6.73 -22.55
N GLU A 574 -1.35 -5.42 -22.66
CA GLU A 574 -2.38 -4.45 -22.32
C GLU A 574 -2.67 -3.52 -23.50
N SER A 575 -3.90 -3.11 -23.65
CA SER A 575 -4.32 -2.27 -24.75
C SER A 575 -5.31 -1.19 -24.29
N SER A 576 -5.34 -0.09 -25.04
CA SER A 576 -6.40 0.92 -24.98
C SER A 576 -6.85 1.22 -26.40
N ILE A 577 -8.09 0.92 -26.71
CA ILE A 577 -8.66 0.98 -28.06
C ILE A 577 -9.88 1.89 -28.05
N ALA A 578 -9.78 3.06 -28.65
CA ALA A 578 -10.94 3.91 -28.95
C ALA A 578 -11.65 3.34 -30.20
N ILE A 579 -12.64 2.46 -29.98
CA ILE A 579 -13.46 1.87 -31.05
C ILE A 579 -14.21 3.00 -31.77
N THR A 580 -14.79 3.89 -30.98
CA THR A 580 -15.36 5.17 -31.42
C THR A 580 -14.98 6.26 -30.41
N ASP A 581 -15.33 7.51 -30.66
CA ASP A 581 -15.12 8.60 -29.70
C ASP A 581 -15.93 8.42 -28.39
N LYS A 582 -16.92 7.51 -28.40
CA LYS A 582 -17.80 7.20 -27.29
C LYS A 582 -17.61 5.82 -26.70
N LEU A 583 -16.84 4.94 -27.34
CA LEU A 583 -16.65 3.55 -26.90
C LEU A 583 -15.17 3.22 -26.83
N ILE A 584 -14.70 2.97 -25.63
CA ILE A 584 -13.29 2.69 -25.32
C ILE A 584 -13.19 1.30 -24.68
N LEU A 585 -12.29 0.47 -25.20
CA LEU A 585 -11.99 -0.88 -24.70
C LEU A 585 -10.57 -0.91 -24.16
N ASN A 586 -10.39 -1.38 -22.91
CA ASN A 586 -9.10 -1.52 -22.26
C ASN A 586 -8.87 -2.97 -21.79
N PRO A 587 -8.59 -3.92 -22.70
CA PRO A 587 -8.32 -5.30 -22.34
C PRO A 587 -6.87 -5.47 -21.91
N ASN A 588 -6.65 -6.44 -21.02
CA ASN A 588 -5.32 -6.95 -20.72
C ASN A 588 -5.34 -8.45 -20.47
N VAL A 589 -4.22 -9.10 -20.75
CA VAL A 589 -4.02 -10.53 -20.50
C VAL A 589 -2.59 -10.76 -20.00
N THR A 590 -2.47 -11.64 -19.03
CA THR A 590 -1.21 -12.17 -18.54
C THR A 590 -1.25 -13.69 -18.63
N LEU A 591 -0.31 -14.25 -19.37
CA LEU A 591 -0.01 -15.69 -19.39
C LEU A 591 1.31 -15.88 -18.68
N SER A 592 1.38 -16.77 -17.69
CA SER A 592 2.61 -17.00 -16.95
C SER A 592 2.75 -18.44 -16.50
N GLN A 593 3.97 -18.82 -16.19
CA GLN A 593 4.32 -20.05 -15.47
C GLN A 593 5.18 -19.65 -14.27
N ASN A 594 4.81 -20.13 -13.10
CA ASN A 594 5.39 -19.73 -11.84
C ASN A 594 5.77 -20.98 -11.04
N LYS A 595 7.06 -21.33 -10.98
CA LYS A 595 7.50 -22.61 -10.41
C LYS A 595 8.62 -22.46 -9.38
N ASN A 596 8.52 -23.21 -8.29
CA ASN A 596 9.68 -23.61 -7.49
C ASN A 596 10.46 -24.69 -8.26
N GLN A 597 11.78 -24.74 -8.08
CA GLN A 597 12.65 -25.75 -8.68
C GLN A 597 13.24 -26.62 -7.58
N ASP A 598 13.13 -27.94 -7.74
CA ASP A 598 13.61 -28.91 -6.74
C ASP A 598 13.11 -28.56 -5.34
N PHE A 599 11.79 -28.40 -5.18
CA PHE A 599 11.18 -27.96 -3.93
C PHE A 599 11.22 -29.08 -2.89
N TYR A 600 11.81 -28.81 -1.74
CA TYR A 600 11.88 -29.72 -0.61
C TYR A 600 10.82 -29.37 0.40
N PHE A 601 10.07 -30.36 0.83
CA PHE A 601 9.02 -30.23 1.86
C PHE A 601 9.21 -31.29 2.93
N GLN A 602 9.09 -30.92 4.20
CA GLN A 602 9.17 -31.84 5.31
C GLN A 602 7.77 -32.30 5.73
N ARG A 603 7.50 -33.59 5.64
CA ARG A 603 6.28 -34.22 6.13
C ARG A 603 6.65 -35.35 7.08
N ASP A 604 6.02 -35.38 8.26
CA ASP A 604 6.24 -36.39 9.30
C ASP A 604 7.73 -36.59 9.63
N GLY A 605 8.48 -35.51 9.70
CA GLY A 605 9.93 -35.53 9.97
C GLY A 605 10.81 -35.94 8.79
N VAL A 606 10.25 -36.34 7.65
CA VAL A 606 10.98 -36.76 6.43
C VAL A 606 11.02 -35.64 5.40
N LEU A 607 12.23 -35.24 5.00
CA LEU A 607 12.43 -34.25 3.92
C LEU A 607 12.26 -34.93 2.56
N GLN A 608 11.28 -34.48 1.79
CA GLN A 608 10.97 -35.02 0.45
C GLN A 608 11.24 -33.96 -0.62
N ASN A 609 11.87 -34.39 -1.73
CA ASN A 609 11.96 -33.56 -2.94
C ASN A 609 10.69 -33.76 -3.76
N LEU A 610 9.89 -32.72 -3.92
CA LEU A 610 8.64 -32.72 -4.71
C LEU A 610 8.88 -32.32 -6.19
N GLY A 611 10.14 -32.07 -6.59
CA GLY A 611 10.46 -31.56 -7.94
C GLY A 611 10.01 -30.12 -8.14
N ASN A 612 9.50 -29.83 -9.35
CA ASN A 612 9.05 -28.49 -9.71
C ASN A 612 7.57 -28.31 -9.36
N THR A 613 7.29 -27.52 -8.34
CA THR A 613 5.92 -27.23 -7.87
C THR A 613 5.45 -25.83 -8.25
N ASP A 614 4.15 -25.60 -8.28
CA ASP A 614 3.59 -24.26 -8.49
C ASP A 614 3.85 -23.35 -7.28
N ILE A 615 4.17 -22.08 -7.53
CA ILE A 615 4.29 -21.08 -6.46
C ILE A 615 2.89 -20.68 -6.00
N ALA A 616 2.65 -20.70 -4.70
CA ALA A 616 1.38 -20.34 -4.10
C ALA A 616 0.86 -18.98 -4.59
N PHE A 617 -0.47 -18.87 -4.76
CA PHE A 617 -1.18 -17.67 -5.20
C PHE A 617 -0.61 -17.02 -6.47
N SER A 618 -0.16 -17.86 -7.42
CA SER A 618 0.44 -17.41 -8.67
C SER A 618 -0.29 -18.04 -9.87
N PRO A 619 -1.49 -17.52 -10.23
CA PRO A 619 -2.29 -18.07 -11.34
C PRO A 619 -1.55 -17.94 -12.67
N ASN A 620 -1.76 -18.92 -13.55
CA ASN A 620 -1.11 -18.97 -14.87
C ASN A 620 -1.79 -18.06 -15.90
N LEU A 621 -3.06 -17.72 -15.71
CA LEU A 621 -3.82 -16.83 -16.59
C LEU A 621 -4.60 -15.80 -15.78
N VAL A 622 -4.35 -14.53 -16.09
CA VAL A 622 -5.12 -13.39 -15.55
C VAL A 622 -5.58 -12.54 -16.71
N ILE A 623 -6.89 -12.31 -16.83
CA ILE A 623 -7.49 -11.44 -17.84
C ILE A 623 -8.22 -10.32 -17.14
N GLY A 624 -8.02 -9.09 -17.59
CA GLY A 624 -8.76 -7.91 -17.16
C GLY A 624 -9.32 -7.16 -18.36
N ASN A 625 -10.46 -6.52 -18.19
CA ASN A 625 -11.03 -5.66 -19.21
C ASN A 625 -11.82 -4.51 -18.58
N ARG A 626 -11.79 -3.36 -19.21
CA ARG A 626 -12.70 -2.25 -18.93
C ARG A 626 -13.28 -1.76 -20.26
N LEU A 627 -14.58 -1.95 -20.45
CA LEU A 627 -15.34 -1.38 -21.54
C LEU A 627 -16.04 -0.12 -21.04
N THR A 628 -15.71 1.04 -21.60
CA THR A 628 -16.29 2.34 -21.21
C THR A 628 -17.11 2.89 -22.36
N PHE A 629 -18.38 3.22 -22.09
CA PHE A 629 -19.29 3.86 -23.03
C PHE A 629 -19.69 5.25 -22.53
N LEU A 630 -19.53 6.25 -23.37
CA LEU A 630 -19.79 7.68 -23.13
C LEU A 630 -20.92 8.16 -24.07
N PRO A 631 -22.20 7.77 -23.81
CA PRO A 631 -23.30 8.07 -24.74
C PRO A 631 -23.52 9.56 -24.96
N ILE A 632 -23.44 10.34 -23.88
CA ILE A 632 -23.59 11.79 -23.85
C ILE A 632 -22.53 12.39 -22.93
N LYS A 633 -22.37 13.71 -22.98
CA LYS A 633 -21.46 14.43 -22.08
C LYS A 633 -21.84 14.19 -20.63
N ASP A 634 -20.84 14.06 -19.77
CA ASP A 634 -20.99 13.90 -18.32
C ASP A 634 -21.73 12.60 -17.89
N PHE A 635 -21.90 11.62 -18.79
CA PHE A 635 -22.48 10.31 -18.50
C PHE A 635 -21.56 9.18 -18.98
N GLN A 636 -21.23 8.27 -18.09
CA GLN A 636 -20.34 7.13 -18.34
C GLN A 636 -20.96 5.84 -17.86
N ILE A 637 -20.87 4.80 -18.65
CA ILE A 637 -21.14 3.43 -18.27
C ILE A 637 -19.86 2.64 -18.49
N SER A 638 -19.42 1.90 -17.48
CA SER A 638 -18.25 1.03 -17.59
C SER A 638 -18.58 -0.38 -17.11
N VAL A 639 -18.19 -1.38 -17.91
CA VAL A 639 -18.18 -2.77 -17.51
C VAL A 639 -16.74 -3.18 -17.28
N LEU A 640 -16.44 -3.66 -16.08
CA LEU A 640 -15.13 -4.14 -15.70
C LEU A 640 -15.21 -5.65 -15.50
N SER A 641 -14.38 -6.40 -16.23
CA SER A 641 -14.37 -7.86 -16.20
C SER A 641 -13.03 -8.35 -15.71
N LYS A 642 -13.02 -9.38 -14.88
CA LYS A 642 -11.82 -10.02 -14.38
C LYS A 642 -11.98 -11.53 -14.41
N PHE A 643 -11.00 -12.22 -14.99
CA PHE A 643 -10.83 -13.66 -14.93
C PHE A 643 -9.48 -13.98 -14.30
N VAL A 644 -9.46 -14.91 -13.37
CA VAL A 644 -8.27 -15.48 -12.76
C VAL A 644 -8.38 -17.00 -12.83
N SER A 645 -7.36 -17.66 -13.38
CA SER A 645 -7.32 -19.12 -13.45
C SER A 645 -7.13 -19.74 -12.06
N GLU A 646 -7.29 -21.04 -11.98
CA GLU A 646 -6.97 -21.83 -10.79
C GLU A 646 -5.57 -21.54 -10.27
N GLN A 647 -5.37 -21.70 -8.98
CA GLN A 647 -4.12 -21.48 -8.29
C GLN A 647 -4.07 -22.29 -6.98
N TYR A 648 -2.88 -22.56 -6.49
CA TYR A 648 -2.70 -23.23 -5.19
C TYR A 648 -2.51 -22.22 -4.06
N MET A 649 -3.02 -22.51 -2.87
CA MET A 649 -2.74 -21.75 -1.64
C MET A 649 -1.36 -22.11 -1.03
N GLY A 650 -0.82 -23.30 -1.35
CA GLY A 650 0.47 -23.80 -0.91
C GLY A 650 1.43 -24.08 -2.08
N ASN A 651 2.66 -24.48 -1.76
CA ASN A 651 3.72 -24.76 -2.73
C ASN A 651 3.95 -26.26 -2.97
N ILE A 652 2.99 -27.11 -2.65
CA ILE A 652 3.11 -28.58 -2.73
C ILE A 652 2.18 -29.21 -3.77
N ASP A 653 1.50 -28.41 -4.60
CA ASP A 653 0.55 -28.83 -5.65
C ASP A 653 -0.54 -29.80 -5.11
N SER A 654 -1.02 -29.54 -3.89
CA SER A 654 -2.08 -30.35 -3.27
C SER A 654 -3.45 -29.93 -3.80
N GLU A 655 -4.29 -30.90 -4.20
CA GLU A 655 -5.67 -30.64 -4.62
C GLU A 655 -6.51 -30.01 -3.49
N GLN A 656 -6.20 -30.29 -2.21
CA GLN A 656 -6.86 -29.68 -1.06
C GLN A 656 -6.53 -28.19 -0.90
N SER A 657 -5.40 -27.75 -1.46
CA SER A 657 -4.99 -26.34 -1.43
C SER A 657 -5.31 -25.59 -2.74
N LYS A 658 -6.06 -26.20 -3.64
CA LYS A 658 -6.39 -25.64 -4.94
C LYS A 658 -7.61 -24.72 -4.86
N LEU A 659 -7.48 -23.52 -5.36
CA LEU A 659 -8.56 -22.57 -5.55
C LEU A 659 -9.01 -22.62 -7.01
N ASP A 660 -10.31 -22.73 -7.23
CA ASP A 660 -10.92 -22.74 -8.55
C ASP A 660 -10.74 -21.42 -9.30
N ALA A 661 -10.77 -21.49 -10.62
CA ALA A 661 -10.84 -20.31 -11.46
C ALA A 661 -12.13 -19.52 -11.21
N TYR A 662 -12.07 -18.21 -11.33
CA TYR A 662 -13.24 -17.36 -11.18
C TYR A 662 -13.32 -16.26 -12.24
N PHE A 663 -14.54 -15.82 -12.50
CA PHE A 663 -14.85 -14.70 -13.36
C PHE A 663 -15.83 -13.77 -12.67
N VAL A 664 -15.52 -12.47 -12.68
CA VAL A 664 -16.37 -11.43 -12.09
C VAL A 664 -16.56 -10.27 -13.05
N ASN A 665 -17.73 -9.63 -12.98
CA ASN A 665 -18.01 -8.39 -13.68
C ASN A 665 -18.56 -7.34 -12.71
N ASP A 666 -18.07 -6.13 -12.84
CA ASP A 666 -18.63 -4.95 -12.18
C ASP A 666 -19.24 -4.02 -13.22
N LEU A 667 -20.43 -3.53 -12.94
CA LEU A 667 -21.06 -2.45 -13.69
C LEU A 667 -20.93 -1.15 -12.90
N ASN A 668 -20.35 -0.15 -13.54
CA ASN A 668 -20.20 1.18 -12.96
C ASN A 668 -20.90 2.20 -13.87
N ILE A 669 -21.86 2.93 -13.31
CA ILE A 669 -22.62 3.98 -13.99
C ILE A 669 -22.36 5.29 -13.28
N ASN A 670 -21.92 6.30 -14.02
CA ASN A 670 -21.62 7.61 -13.49
C ASN A 670 -22.35 8.67 -14.32
N TYR A 671 -23.02 9.56 -13.65
CA TYR A 671 -23.65 10.71 -14.26
C TYR A 671 -23.32 11.97 -13.45
N GLU A 672 -22.69 12.94 -14.13
CA GLU A 672 -22.41 14.24 -13.54
C GLU A 672 -23.51 15.25 -13.91
N TRP A 673 -24.38 15.55 -12.97
CA TRP A 673 -25.42 16.55 -13.16
C TRP A 673 -24.98 17.92 -12.65
N LYS A 674 -24.79 18.88 -13.54
CA LYS A 674 -24.41 20.26 -13.21
C LYS A 674 -25.65 21.07 -12.87
N LEU A 675 -25.89 21.30 -11.59
CA LEU A 675 -27.06 22.05 -11.11
C LEU A 675 -26.93 23.56 -11.41
N ASN A 676 -25.75 24.14 -11.20
CA ASN A 676 -25.42 25.51 -11.54
C ASN A 676 -23.89 25.74 -11.62
N LYS A 677 -23.41 26.98 -11.79
CA LYS A 677 -21.97 27.28 -11.86
C LYS A 677 -21.22 26.99 -10.55
N ALA A 678 -21.90 26.95 -9.42
CA ALA A 678 -21.30 26.76 -8.08
C ALA A 678 -21.42 25.31 -7.58
N ILE A 679 -22.49 24.59 -7.92
CA ILE A 679 -22.76 23.23 -7.43
C ILE A 679 -22.57 22.24 -8.58
N LYS A 680 -21.53 21.44 -8.47
CA LYS A 680 -21.30 20.28 -9.33
C LYS A 680 -21.75 19.02 -8.60
N SER A 681 -22.52 18.31 -9.23
CA SER A 681 -22.84 16.93 -9.53
C SER A 681 -23.01 15.89 -8.43
N ILE A 682 -23.86 14.97 -8.80
CA ILE A 682 -24.10 13.71 -8.11
C ILE A 682 -23.62 12.57 -9.03
N VAL A 683 -22.85 11.66 -8.49
CA VAL A 683 -22.43 10.43 -9.18
C VAL A 683 -23.24 9.27 -8.57
N PHE A 684 -23.87 8.51 -9.44
CA PHE A 684 -24.57 7.27 -9.09
C PHE A 684 -23.76 6.08 -9.57
#